data_c3cdbc9c700b2482d73652b92d8ae062
#
_entry.id   c3cdbc9c700b2482d73652b92d8ae062
#
_cell.length_a   1.000
_cell.length_b   1.000
_cell.length_c   1.000
_cell.angle_alpha   90.00
_cell.angle_beta   90.00
_cell.angle_gamma   90.00
#
_symmetry.space_group_name_H-M   'P 1'
#
loop_
_entity.id
_entity.type
_entity.pdbx_description
1 polymer ?
#
loop_
_entity_poly.entity_id
_entity_poly.type
_entity_poly.pdbx_seq_one_letter_code
_entity_poly.pdbx_strand_id
1 'polypeptide(L)'
;DHKDFKQKESDKKDSLIAEDFIEASTEGQMFLWEKATEYKYSKKYGEKTNIIDNRMSGFKNPIYEALALNVSNLDRTPRQLRPENRKLFNYYLTDTIQLDGRKTYVIKFKEITDKKKQNPRKFNGKIYVDADSYALKKFESISKKINEGNIISVWKPINNKWFLDYEDLKLKMGNTNFDTSKKDSLKPGDTKKYNQKKFGNYLYVKNRFFDFEIDQPQKASDFKGYSLEMKNSDGSLLQQYRTDSLTTRESNTYTKIDSFVQKHDFEKKLNTLTQLLRGNLRYKMIDFDLTKFISYDKYQGIRLGAGLKLNEKFSKTFSPDGYFGYGFKDHRWKYGLGLDVKLSDKRTSIFRVEYVDDVFAAGRFSNHMWDMMMKLSDMNLDLHNSTFYRNQRYGASFLYDISNSLSMKIAVNKEKQNALFDYQYKNMGSSFDNTNAVLSLKFAPNDKNIMTPSGKYTYEKGYPQVFLNYEKGFKTLGGDLDYNRLDALIIHQFRSKLGYTNIKLFGGISSGTAPIWKNFEIAGQNDINIDHWYSNISTPSNFGFATMPSGTFFADKFAGFKISQSLPFRFKTLGKRYSDIELEYQSAIGDFKNPGDHQFQFRALDHYYQEAGLMWNRFLGTRFGVGFSYRLGYYQTSEFKENMGIKIKFNLLN
;
A
#
# COMPACT_ATOMS: atom_id res chain seq x y z
N ASP A 1 -37.97 8.05 -22.70
CA ASP A 1 -38.79 8.32 -21.51
C ASP A 1 -38.27 7.70 -20.22
N HIS A 2 -37.83 6.45 -20.23
CA HIS A 2 -37.33 5.80 -18.98
C HIS A 2 -35.93 6.25 -18.55
N LYS A 3 -35.08 6.67 -19.49
CA LYS A 3 -33.75 7.25 -19.22
C LYS A 3 -33.86 8.66 -18.66
N ASP A 4 -34.72 9.48 -19.22
CA ASP A 4 -34.93 10.87 -18.76
C ASP A 4 -35.62 10.93 -17.41
N PHE A 5 -36.48 9.96 -17.06
CA PHE A 5 -37.12 9.86 -15.76
C PHE A 5 -36.09 9.49 -14.67
N LYS A 6 -35.23 8.49 -14.92
CA LYS A 6 -34.15 8.12 -14.00
C LYS A 6 -33.11 9.23 -13.81
N GLN A 7 -32.81 10.00 -14.86
CA GLN A 7 -31.88 11.12 -14.78
C GLN A 7 -32.46 12.28 -13.97
N LYS A 8 -33.74 12.62 -14.15
CA LYS A 8 -34.45 13.62 -13.35
C LYS A 8 -34.58 13.21 -11.87
N GLU A 9 -34.79 11.95 -11.59
CA GLU A 9 -34.88 11.43 -10.22
C GLU A 9 -33.51 11.42 -9.52
N SER A 10 -32.42 11.08 -10.25
CA SER A 10 -31.05 11.18 -9.78
C SER A 10 -30.66 12.64 -9.47
N ASP A 11 -30.92 13.56 -10.38
CA ASP A 11 -30.63 15.00 -10.22
C ASP A 11 -31.39 15.59 -9.02
N LYS A 12 -32.63 15.16 -8.79
CA LYS A 12 -33.44 15.60 -7.64
C LYS A 12 -32.90 15.07 -6.31
N LYS A 13 -32.45 13.81 -6.31
CA LYS A 13 -31.81 13.19 -5.15
C LYS A 13 -30.48 13.82 -4.81
N ASP A 14 -29.65 14.12 -5.80
CA ASP A 14 -28.35 14.78 -5.62
C ASP A 14 -28.52 16.22 -5.10
N SER A 15 -29.55 16.92 -5.51
CA SER A 15 -29.89 18.25 -5.03
C SER A 15 -30.33 18.25 -3.55
N LEU A 16 -31.15 17.28 -3.13
CA LEU A 16 -31.56 17.11 -1.74
C LEU A 16 -30.38 16.75 -0.81
N ILE A 17 -29.45 15.89 -1.27
CA ILE A 17 -28.22 15.58 -0.52
C ILE A 17 -27.37 16.83 -0.34
N ALA A 18 -27.24 17.65 -1.37
CA ALA A 18 -26.48 18.89 -1.29
C ALA A 18 -27.10 19.89 -0.34
N GLU A 19 -28.43 20.04 -0.33
CA GLU A 19 -29.16 20.94 0.60
C GLU A 19 -28.99 20.50 2.06
N ASP A 20 -29.22 19.21 2.37
CA ASP A 20 -29.00 18.63 3.71
C ASP A 20 -27.55 18.83 4.18
N PHE A 21 -26.56 18.68 3.29
CA PHE A 21 -25.15 18.88 3.61
C PHE A 21 -24.83 20.35 3.91
N ILE A 22 -25.40 21.28 3.13
CA ILE A 22 -25.24 22.72 3.35
C ILE A 22 -25.82 23.10 4.71
N GLU A 23 -27.03 22.63 5.04
CA GLU A 23 -27.67 22.88 6.34
C GLU A 23 -26.81 22.35 7.49
N ALA A 24 -26.40 21.08 7.44
CA ALA A 24 -25.57 20.45 8.47
C ALA A 24 -24.21 21.16 8.65
N SER A 25 -23.59 21.60 7.55
CA SER A 25 -22.28 22.29 7.57
C SER A 25 -22.37 23.78 7.94
N THR A 26 -23.56 24.37 7.86
CA THR A 26 -23.81 25.76 8.29
C THR A 26 -23.97 25.85 9.79
N GLU A 27 -24.70 24.93 10.39
CA GLU A 27 -24.90 24.85 11.83
C GLU A 27 -23.73 24.22 12.59
N GLY A 28 -22.99 23.33 11.93
CA GLY A 28 -21.75 22.69 12.38
C GLY A 28 -20.55 23.06 11.52
N GLN A 29 -19.55 22.18 11.52
CA GLN A 29 -18.44 22.16 10.57
C GLN A 29 -18.71 21.00 9.56
N MET A 30 -17.98 20.98 8.44
CA MET A 30 -18.10 19.90 7.47
C MET A 30 -17.61 18.56 8.03
N PHE A 31 -16.69 18.59 8.97
CA PHE A 31 -16.08 17.43 9.60
C PHE A 31 -15.34 17.83 10.87
N LEU A 32 -15.45 17.03 11.92
CA LEU A 32 -14.68 17.16 13.15
C LEU A 32 -14.10 15.82 13.54
N TRP A 33 -12.82 15.81 13.85
CA TRP A 33 -12.11 14.64 14.36
C TRP A 33 -11.26 15.02 15.55
N GLU A 34 -11.50 14.35 16.67
CA GLU A 34 -10.72 14.47 17.88
C GLU A 34 -10.06 13.13 18.23
N LYS A 35 -8.85 13.17 18.75
CA LYS A 35 -8.18 12.03 19.32
C LYS A 35 -7.27 12.41 20.47
N ALA A 36 -7.25 11.59 21.52
CA ALA A 36 -6.28 11.64 22.60
C ALA A 36 -5.27 10.50 22.43
N THR A 37 -3.97 10.82 22.50
CA THR A 37 -2.90 9.85 22.23
C THR A 37 -1.82 9.94 23.29
N GLU A 38 -1.39 8.79 23.80
CA GLU A 38 -0.18 8.63 24.57
C GLU A 38 0.96 8.24 23.63
N TYR A 39 2.07 8.95 23.70
CA TYR A 39 3.22 8.72 22.86
C TYR A 39 4.43 8.31 23.72
N LYS A 40 5.07 7.18 23.41
CA LYS A 40 6.25 6.67 24.09
C LYS A 40 7.41 6.58 23.13
N TYR A 41 8.58 7.02 23.60
CA TYR A 41 9.83 6.90 22.87
C TYR A 41 10.94 6.36 23.76
N SER A 42 11.70 5.43 23.23
CA SER A 42 12.93 4.95 23.84
C SER A 42 13.99 4.76 22.77
N LYS A 43 15.22 5.27 23.04
CA LYS A 43 16.35 5.02 22.12
C LYS A 43 16.60 3.52 21.91
N LYS A 44 16.32 2.68 22.92
CA LYS A 44 16.53 1.23 22.88
C LYS A 44 15.36 0.47 22.26
N TYR A 45 14.11 0.89 22.54
CA TYR A 45 12.92 0.12 22.21
C TYR A 45 12.09 0.73 21.07
N GLY A 46 12.47 1.93 20.58
CA GLY A 46 11.78 2.62 19.48
C GLY A 46 10.60 3.48 19.95
N GLU A 47 9.60 3.57 19.10
CA GLU A 47 8.41 4.40 19.28
C GLU A 47 7.17 3.54 19.44
N LYS A 48 6.26 3.95 20.33
CA LYS A 48 4.92 3.39 20.45
C LYS A 48 3.89 4.49 20.67
N THR A 49 2.78 4.38 20.01
CA THR A 49 1.64 5.29 20.18
C THR A 49 0.40 4.50 20.59
N ASN A 50 -0.24 4.95 21.66
CA ASN A 50 -1.53 4.42 22.10
C ASN A 50 -2.58 5.50 21.89
N ILE A 51 -3.56 5.27 21.01
CA ILE A 51 -4.76 6.10 20.94
C ILE A 51 -5.64 5.73 22.12
N ILE A 52 -5.75 6.64 23.06
CA ILE A 52 -6.56 6.47 24.27
C ILE A 52 -8.03 6.47 23.89
N ASP A 53 -8.41 7.44 23.07
CA ASP A 53 -9.76 7.56 22.53
C ASP A 53 -9.76 8.43 21.28
N ASN A 54 -10.77 8.26 20.42
CA ASN A 54 -10.99 9.09 19.25
C ASN A 54 -12.48 9.13 18.87
N ARG A 55 -12.88 10.22 18.19
CA ARG A 55 -14.21 10.37 17.62
C ARG A 55 -14.14 11.13 16.30
N MET A 56 -14.75 10.59 15.27
CA MET A 56 -14.90 11.21 13.95
C MET A 56 -16.38 11.49 13.71
N SER A 57 -16.73 12.73 13.36
CA SER A 57 -18.12 13.07 13.02
C SER A 57 -18.56 12.29 11.77
N GLY A 58 -19.76 11.73 11.82
CA GLY A 58 -20.34 10.93 10.74
C GLY A 58 -19.88 9.48 10.66
N PHE A 59 -19.00 9.01 11.55
CA PHE A 59 -18.48 7.65 11.53
C PHE A 59 -18.67 6.97 12.88
N LYS A 60 -19.33 5.81 12.89
CA LYS A 60 -19.42 4.94 14.07
C LYS A 60 -18.10 4.22 14.33
N ASN A 61 -17.41 3.82 13.26
CA ASN A 61 -16.09 3.21 13.32
C ASN A 61 -15.05 4.17 12.80
N PRO A 62 -13.85 4.21 13.40
CA PRO A 62 -12.79 5.09 12.92
C PRO A 62 -12.32 4.69 11.53
N ILE A 63 -11.89 5.66 10.73
CA ILE A 63 -11.14 5.40 9.51
C ILE A 63 -9.71 5.08 9.94
N TYR A 64 -9.37 3.78 9.98
CA TYR A 64 -8.09 3.30 10.52
C TYR A 64 -6.88 3.89 9.79
N GLU A 65 -6.99 4.10 8.47
CA GLU A 65 -5.96 4.73 7.67
C GLU A 65 -5.69 6.18 8.09
N ALA A 66 -6.73 6.88 8.54
CA ALA A 66 -6.61 8.25 9.03
C ALA A 66 -6.05 8.33 10.45
N LEU A 67 -6.25 7.30 11.29
CA LEU A 67 -5.73 7.28 12.67
C LEU A 67 -4.21 7.47 12.74
N ALA A 68 -3.50 7.00 11.72
CA ALA A 68 -2.04 7.16 11.61
C ALA A 68 -1.59 8.58 11.26
N LEU A 69 -2.51 9.46 10.85
CA LEU A 69 -2.17 10.85 10.58
C LEU A 69 -1.80 11.57 11.89
N ASN A 70 -0.66 12.27 11.86
CA ASN A 70 -0.11 13.01 13.02
C ASN A 70 0.23 12.17 14.26
N VAL A 71 0.41 10.85 14.10
CA VAL A 71 0.65 9.94 15.23
C VAL A 71 2.11 9.86 15.61
N SER A 72 3.02 10.01 14.68
CA SER A 72 4.42 9.79 15.00
C SER A 72 5.30 10.78 14.26
N ASN A 73 5.76 11.78 14.95
CA ASN A 73 6.99 12.45 14.58
C ASN A 73 7.51 13.22 15.77
N LEU A 74 8.47 12.66 16.48
CA LEU A 74 9.26 13.42 17.46
C LEU A 74 10.02 14.55 16.76
N ASP A 75 10.44 14.33 15.51
CA ASP A 75 11.03 15.38 14.68
C ASP A 75 9.94 16.32 14.10
N ARG A 76 9.48 17.22 14.96
CA ARG A 76 8.58 18.34 14.59
C ARG A 76 9.35 19.54 14.07
N THR A 77 10.61 19.33 13.63
CA THR A 77 11.41 20.42 13.04
C THR A 77 10.72 20.98 11.80
N PRO A 78 10.35 22.23 11.77
CA PRO A 78 9.74 22.85 10.60
C PRO A 78 10.60 22.66 9.35
N ARG A 79 9.96 22.34 8.22
CA ARG A 79 10.65 22.08 6.93
C ARG A 79 11.66 23.18 6.58
N GLN A 80 11.36 24.40 6.95
CA GLN A 80 12.19 25.58 6.67
C GLN A 80 13.51 25.57 7.45
N LEU A 81 13.57 24.86 8.58
CA LEU A 81 14.76 24.75 9.42
C LEU A 81 15.62 23.52 9.13
N ARG A 82 15.13 22.59 8.33
CA ARG A 82 15.86 21.37 7.99
C ARG A 82 17.08 21.68 7.13
N PRO A 83 18.26 21.07 7.41
CA PRO A 83 19.50 21.38 6.70
C PRO A 83 19.42 21.27 5.18
N GLU A 84 18.69 20.28 4.66
CA GLU A 84 18.50 20.05 3.22
C GLU A 84 17.71 21.17 2.53
N ASN A 85 16.89 21.90 3.28
CA ASN A 85 16.05 23.00 2.76
C ASN A 85 16.64 24.38 3.00
N ARG A 86 17.74 24.50 3.75
CA ARG A 86 18.32 25.79 4.13
C ARG A 86 18.61 26.72 2.93
N LYS A 87 19.04 26.16 1.82
CA LYS A 87 19.33 26.90 0.57
C LYS A 87 18.09 27.43 -0.15
N LEU A 88 16.90 27.06 0.30
CA LEU A 88 15.62 27.49 -0.31
C LEU A 88 15.08 28.77 0.31
N PHE A 89 15.68 29.24 1.40
CA PHE A 89 15.19 30.38 2.18
C PHE A 89 16.32 31.37 2.49
N ASN A 90 15.96 32.66 2.50
CA ASN A 90 16.77 33.73 3.08
C ASN A 90 16.31 33.99 4.51
N TYR A 91 17.26 34.20 5.43
CA TYR A 91 17.01 34.45 6.86
C TYR A 91 17.63 35.77 7.25
N TYR A 92 16.87 36.58 8.04
CA TYR A 92 17.25 37.88 8.50
C TYR A 92 16.94 38.03 9.98
N LEU A 93 17.95 38.30 10.80
CA LEU A 93 17.74 38.69 12.19
C LEU A 93 17.09 40.09 12.17
N THR A 94 15.86 40.20 12.68
CA THR A 94 15.08 41.42 12.58
C THR A 94 14.88 42.10 13.93
N ASP A 95 14.95 41.33 15.03
CA ASP A 95 14.66 41.87 16.35
C ASP A 95 15.22 40.97 17.47
N THR A 96 15.28 41.54 18.69
CA THR A 96 15.55 40.79 19.91
C THR A 96 14.54 41.27 20.95
N ILE A 97 13.66 40.37 21.41
CA ILE A 97 12.55 40.70 22.30
C ILE A 97 12.62 39.88 23.59
N GLN A 98 11.85 40.26 24.58
CA GLN A 98 11.53 39.44 25.74
C GLN A 98 10.23 38.66 25.41
N LEU A 99 10.29 37.34 25.45
CA LEU A 99 9.14 36.46 25.25
C LEU A 99 9.10 35.43 26.39
N ASP A 100 8.02 35.40 27.16
CA ASP A 100 7.85 34.60 28.38
C ASP A 100 9.05 34.72 29.35
N GLY A 101 9.49 35.97 29.61
CA GLY A 101 10.59 36.27 30.51
C GLY A 101 12.00 35.89 30.01
N ARG A 102 12.14 35.42 28.77
CA ARG A 102 13.43 34.99 28.19
C ARG A 102 13.80 35.84 26.96
N LYS A 103 15.05 36.27 26.88
CA LYS A 103 15.61 36.97 25.73
C LYS A 103 15.50 36.06 24.48
N THR A 104 14.93 36.60 23.40
CA THR A 104 14.55 35.80 22.24
C THR A 104 14.92 36.54 20.96
N TYR A 105 15.67 35.91 20.09
CA TYR A 105 16.00 36.39 18.74
C TYR A 105 14.82 36.16 17.81
N VAL A 106 14.44 37.18 17.03
CA VAL A 106 13.40 37.09 15.99
C VAL A 106 14.04 37.08 14.64
N ILE A 107 13.97 35.95 13.96
CA ILE A 107 14.55 35.72 12.64
C ILE A 107 13.42 35.61 11.62
N LYS A 108 13.36 36.56 10.69
CA LYS A 108 12.43 36.51 9.56
C LYS A 108 13.01 35.60 8.45
N PHE A 109 12.20 34.73 7.89
CA PHE A 109 12.56 33.94 6.73
C PHE A 109 11.67 34.23 5.53
N LYS A 110 12.22 34.10 4.34
CA LYS A 110 11.56 34.25 3.04
C LYS A 110 12.02 33.18 2.08
N GLU A 111 11.09 32.49 1.43
CA GLU A 111 11.43 31.53 0.38
C GLU A 111 12.02 32.26 -0.84
N ILE A 112 13.13 31.76 -1.34
CA ILE A 112 13.78 32.24 -2.56
C ILE A 112 12.90 31.83 -3.74
N THR A 113 12.41 32.80 -4.49
CA THR A 113 11.50 32.56 -5.61
C THR A 113 12.29 32.24 -6.86
N ASP A 114 12.24 31.01 -7.33
CA ASP A 114 12.71 30.68 -8.67
C ASP A 114 11.66 31.12 -9.70
N LYS A 115 12.00 32.15 -10.48
CA LYS A 115 11.12 32.71 -11.53
C LYS A 115 10.76 31.69 -12.63
N LYS A 116 11.54 30.59 -12.76
CA LYS A 116 11.30 29.53 -13.74
C LYS A 116 10.26 28.49 -13.30
N LYS A 117 9.90 28.46 -12.01
CA LYS A 117 8.85 27.56 -11.52
C LYS A 117 7.46 28.15 -11.75
N GLN A 118 6.61 27.45 -12.48
CA GLN A 118 5.26 27.91 -12.88
C GLN A 118 4.29 28.17 -11.70
N ASN A 119 4.57 27.72 -10.48
CA ASN A 119 3.79 27.99 -9.28
C ASN A 119 4.70 28.06 -8.05
N PRO A 120 5.42 29.15 -7.83
CA PRO A 120 6.24 29.28 -6.62
C PRO A 120 5.32 29.40 -5.39
N ARG A 121 5.35 28.40 -4.51
CA ARG A 121 4.84 28.55 -3.15
C ARG A 121 5.72 29.59 -2.48
N LYS A 122 5.13 30.63 -1.90
CA LYS A 122 5.89 31.64 -1.14
C LYS A 122 5.60 31.40 0.34
N PHE A 123 6.55 30.81 1.03
CA PHE A 123 6.53 30.70 2.48
C PHE A 123 7.32 31.87 3.06
N ASN A 124 6.67 32.63 3.93
CA ASN A 124 7.30 33.66 4.73
C ASN A 124 6.94 33.41 6.19
N GLY A 125 7.78 33.86 7.10
CA GLY A 125 7.44 33.76 8.51
C GLY A 125 8.51 34.28 9.44
N LYS A 126 8.35 33.93 10.71
CA LYS A 126 9.28 34.29 11.79
C LYS A 126 9.65 33.02 12.57
N ILE A 127 10.88 32.99 12.99
CA ILE A 127 11.48 32.00 13.86
C ILE A 127 11.91 32.74 15.13
N TYR A 128 11.48 32.23 16.27
CA TYR A 128 11.83 32.77 17.57
C TYR A 128 12.79 31.80 18.24
N VAL A 129 14.01 32.27 18.53
CA VAL A 129 15.09 31.46 19.08
C VAL A 129 15.46 31.97 20.46
N ASP A 130 15.44 31.12 21.44
CA ASP A 130 15.91 31.45 22.80
C ASP A 130 17.39 31.84 22.77
N ALA A 131 17.74 32.96 23.36
CA ALA A 131 19.08 33.51 23.27
C ALA A 131 20.12 32.73 24.07
N ASP A 132 19.71 32.03 25.12
CA ASP A 132 20.62 31.27 26.00
C ASP A 132 20.88 29.85 25.49
N SER A 133 19.82 29.15 25.11
CA SER A 133 19.89 27.75 24.68
C SER A 133 19.98 27.57 23.16
N TYR A 134 19.75 28.63 22.38
CA TYR A 134 19.58 28.60 20.92
C TYR A 134 18.50 27.65 20.42
N ALA A 135 17.58 27.26 21.30
CA ALA A 135 16.48 26.38 20.95
C ALA A 135 15.35 27.15 20.25
N LEU A 136 14.59 26.43 19.43
CA LEU A 136 13.39 26.93 18.81
C LEU A 136 12.31 27.14 19.86
N LYS A 137 11.87 28.38 20.06
CA LYS A 137 10.82 28.74 21.00
C LYS A 137 9.46 28.87 20.34
N LYS A 138 9.42 29.51 19.15
CA LYS A 138 8.20 29.65 18.38
C LYS A 138 8.51 29.70 16.90
N PHE A 139 7.61 29.17 16.10
CA PHE A 139 7.69 29.19 14.66
C PHE A 139 6.35 29.66 14.08
N GLU A 140 6.38 30.62 13.20
CA GLU A 140 5.23 31.14 12.49
C GLU A 140 5.50 31.13 11.01
N SER A 141 4.66 30.49 10.22
CA SER A 141 4.77 30.43 8.77
C SER A 141 3.45 30.74 8.09
N ILE A 142 3.49 31.61 7.09
CA ILE A 142 2.36 31.98 6.26
C ILE A 142 2.68 31.59 4.82
N SER A 143 1.79 30.85 4.17
CA SER A 143 1.85 30.53 2.73
C SER A 143 0.92 31.48 1.97
N LYS A 144 1.47 32.16 0.96
CA LYS A 144 0.71 32.97 -0.02
C LYS A 144 0.71 32.26 -1.35
N LYS A 145 -0.41 31.84 -1.87
CA LYS A 145 -0.74 31.08 -3.10
C LYS A 145 -0.89 29.57 -2.87
N ILE A 146 -1.90 29.01 -3.50
CA ILE A 146 -2.27 27.58 -3.54
C ILE A 146 -2.20 26.96 -2.13
N ASN A 147 -3.31 26.88 -1.44
CA ASN A 147 -3.43 26.53 -0.04
C ASN A 147 -2.91 27.66 0.88
N GLU A 148 -3.54 28.84 0.79
CA GLU A 148 -3.34 29.88 1.80
C GLU A 148 -3.47 29.24 3.17
N GLY A 149 -2.42 29.37 3.99
CA GLY A 149 -2.40 28.74 5.30
C GLY A 149 -1.37 29.36 6.21
N ASN A 150 -1.58 29.15 7.49
CA ASN A 150 -0.62 29.50 8.51
C ASN A 150 -0.37 28.33 9.44
N ILE A 151 0.85 28.25 9.93
CA ILE A 151 1.28 27.30 10.96
C ILE A 151 1.87 28.12 12.08
N ILE A 152 1.45 27.83 13.30
CA ILE A 152 2.04 28.36 14.53
C ILE A 152 2.40 27.15 15.38
N SER A 153 3.69 27.03 15.74
CA SER A 153 4.16 25.98 16.64
C SER A 153 4.95 26.64 17.76
N VAL A 154 4.72 26.20 18.99
CA VAL A 154 5.33 26.77 20.21
C VAL A 154 5.94 25.65 21.01
N TRP A 155 7.17 25.88 21.47
CA TRP A 155 7.92 24.97 22.35
C TRP A 155 8.08 25.56 23.72
N LYS A 156 8.11 24.70 24.73
CA LYS A 156 8.40 25.07 26.13
C LYS A 156 9.57 24.28 26.68
N PRO A 157 10.38 24.86 27.58
CA PRO A 157 11.44 24.15 28.27
C PRO A 157 10.87 23.30 29.40
N ILE A 158 11.31 22.05 29.49
CA ILE A 158 11.03 21.11 30.57
C ILE A 158 12.36 20.41 30.89
N ASN A 159 12.83 20.48 32.13
CA ASN A 159 14.11 19.92 32.55
C ASN A 159 15.28 20.27 31.60
N ASN A 160 15.41 21.55 31.24
CA ASN A 160 16.41 22.08 30.29
C ASN A 160 16.36 21.51 28.88
N LYS A 161 15.31 20.77 28.50
CA LYS A 161 15.04 20.30 27.15
C LYS A 161 13.80 21.00 26.60
N TRP A 162 13.76 21.26 25.29
CA TRP A 162 12.64 21.96 24.66
C TRP A 162 11.71 20.96 24.00
N PHE A 163 10.42 21.04 24.34
CA PHE A 163 9.37 20.19 23.81
C PHE A 163 8.27 21.02 23.16
N LEU A 164 7.67 20.49 22.09
CA LEU A 164 6.51 21.12 21.47
C LEU A 164 5.35 21.19 22.47
N ASP A 165 4.81 22.37 22.67
CA ASP A 165 3.69 22.63 23.58
C ASP A 165 2.37 22.58 22.81
N TYR A 166 2.31 23.34 21.71
CA TYR A 166 1.17 23.27 20.80
C TYR A 166 1.54 23.59 19.36
N GLU A 167 0.69 23.12 18.45
CA GLU A 167 0.77 23.43 17.02
C GLU A 167 -0.63 23.67 16.47
N ASP A 168 -0.82 24.82 15.86
CA ASP A 168 -2.06 25.20 15.17
C ASP A 168 -1.77 25.39 13.69
N LEU A 169 -2.51 24.65 12.88
CA LEU A 169 -2.43 24.68 11.43
C LEU A 169 -3.77 25.08 10.84
N LYS A 170 -3.77 26.06 9.96
CA LYS A 170 -4.91 26.42 9.12
C LYS A 170 -4.50 26.35 7.66
N LEU A 171 -5.19 25.53 6.87
CA LEU A 171 -4.93 25.35 5.44
C LEU A 171 -6.20 25.57 4.63
N LYS A 172 -6.12 26.34 3.55
CA LYS A 172 -7.19 26.42 2.57
C LYS A 172 -7.11 25.22 1.63
N MET A 173 -8.09 24.35 1.68
CA MET A 173 -8.14 23.08 0.90
C MET A 173 -8.77 23.26 -0.48
N GLY A 174 -9.24 24.45 -0.82
CA GLY A 174 -9.91 24.76 -2.08
C GLY A 174 -11.16 25.59 -1.88
N ASN A 175 -12.01 25.63 -2.89
CA ASN A 175 -13.33 26.28 -2.82
C ASN A 175 -14.39 25.25 -3.22
N THR A 176 -15.52 25.24 -2.54
CA THR A 176 -16.72 24.53 -2.95
C THR A 176 -17.67 25.55 -3.57
N ASN A 177 -18.16 25.25 -4.77
CA ASN A 177 -19.18 26.02 -5.43
C ASN A 177 -20.52 25.34 -5.16
N PHE A 178 -21.43 26.02 -4.48
CA PHE A 178 -22.80 25.57 -4.34
C PHE A 178 -23.68 26.39 -5.30
N ASP A 179 -24.47 25.70 -6.09
CA ASP A 179 -25.52 26.34 -6.88
C ASP A 179 -26.70 26.62 -5.95
N THR A 180 -26.91 27.88 -5.62
CA THR A 180 -28.01 28.30 -4.74
C THR A 180 -29.24 28.77 -5.52
N SER A 181 -29.27 28.58 -6.84
CA SER A 181 -30.43 28.92 -7.66
C SER A 181 -31.55 27.90 -7.43
N LYS A 182 -32.67 28.34 -6.86
CA LYS A 182 -33.90 27.54 -6.86
C LYS A 182 -34.31 27.32 -8.31
N LYS A 183 -34.34 26.07 -8.75
CA LYS A 183 -34.71 25.62 -10.10
C LYS A 183 -36.17 25.98 -10.53
N ASP A 184 -36.97 26.49 -9.62
CA ASP A 184 -38.42 26.69 -9.82
C ASP A 184 -38.83 27.99 -10.53
N SER A 185 -37.87 28.81 -10.98
CA SER A 185 -38.22 30.14 -11.57
C SER A 185 -37.59 30.47 -12.92
N LEU A 186 -37.05 29.47 -13.64
CA LEU A 186 -36.43 29.73 -14.96
C LEU A 186 -37.42 29.44 -16.12
N LYS A 187 -37.80 30.48 -16.87
CA LYS A 187 -38.49 30.38 -18.15
C LYS A 187 -37.48 29.86 -19.21
N PRO A 188 -37.94 29.05 -20.20
CA PRO A 188 -37.09 28.61 -21.33
C PRO A 188 -36.60 29.84 -22.11
N GLY A 189 -35.27 30.07 -22.15
CA GLY A 189 -34.62 31.16 -22.86
C GLY A 189 -33.82 32.15 -22.05
N ASP A 190 -33.82 32.08 -20.70
CA ASP A 190 -33.08 32.99 -19.84
C ASP A 190 -31.63 32.48 -19.59
N THR A 191 -30.65 33.07 -20.27
CA THR A 191 -29.22 32.90 -20.01
C THR A 191 -28.78 33.79 -18.83
N LYS A 192 -29.25 33.53 -17.62
CA LYS A 192 -28.76 34.23 -16.46
C LYS A 192 -27.46 33.61 -15.96
N LYS A 193 -26.41 34.44 -15.77
CA LYS A 193 -25.18 34.08 -15.05
C LYS A 193 -25.57 33.53 -13.67
N TYR A 194 -25.29 32.25 -13.44
CA TYR A 194 -25.46 31.61 -12.15
C TYR A 194 -24.62 32.31 -11.10
N ASN A 195 -25.25 32.84 -10.06
CA ASN A 195 -24.58 33.37 -8.88
C ASN A 195 -24.05 32.19 -8.03
N GLN A 196 -22.93 31.61 -8.46
CA GLN A 196 -22.23 30.60 -7.66
C GLN A 196 -21.58 31.29 -6.47
N LYS A 197 -22.07 31.06 -5.26
CA LYS A 197 -21.35 31.44 -4.04
C LYS A 197 -20.15 30.52 -3.85
N LYS A 198 -18.95 31.09 -3.92
CA LYS A 198 -17.69 30.40 -3.64
C LYS A 198 -17.42 30.42 -2.14
N PHE A 199 -17.43 29.25 -1.52
CA PHE A 199 -17.02 29.09 -0.12
C PHE A 199 -15.61 28.50 -0.07
N GLY A 200 -14.71 29.13 0.69
CA GLY A 200 -13.39 28.58 0.95
C GLY A 200 -13.48 27.44 1.97
N ASN A 201 -12.91 26.27 1.60
CA ASN A 201 -12.79 25.15 2.53
C ASN A 201 -11.48 25.27 3.29
N TYR A 202 -11.51 25.16 4.60
CA TYR A 202 -10.35 25.23 5.46
C TYR A 202 -10.22 23.97 6.30
N LEU A 203 -8.99 23.45 6.39
CA LEU A 203 -8.60 22.44 7.37
C LEU A 203 -7.96 23.16 8.56
N TYR A 204 -8.47 22.92 9.74
CA TYR A 204 -7.87 23.34 11.01
C TYR A 204 -7.34 22.09 11.71
N VAL A 205 -6.08 22.14 12.15
CA VAL A 205 -5.49 21.09 12.99
C VAL A 205 -4.96 21.79 14.24
N LYS A 206 -5.42 21.35 15.41
CA LYS A 206 -4.96 21.84 16.70
C LYS A 206 -4.33 20.68 17.45
N ASN A 207 -3.03 20.73 17.68
CA ASN A 207 -2.31 19.75 18.49
C ASN A 207 -1.90 20.37 19.82
N ARG A 208 -2.14 19.69 20.92
CA ARG A 208 -1.78 20.08 22.28
C ARG A 208 -0.96 18.97 22.90
N PHE A 209 0.16 19.32 23.55
CA PHE A 209 1.08 18.37 24.15
C PHE A 209 1.23 18.69 25.64
N PHE A 210 0.94 17.74 26.49
CA PHE A 210 0.93 17.90 27.93
C PHE A 210 1.34 16.59 28.62
N ASP A 211 1.48 16.57 29.93
CA ASP A 211 1.85 15.42 30.76
C ASP A 211 3.16 14.75 30.30
N PHE A 212 4.23 15.57 30.23
CA PHE A 212 5.53 15.10 29.82
C PHE A 212 6.24 14.34 30.94
N GLU A 213 6.52 13.07 30.71
CA GLU A 213 7.39 12.24 31.52
C GLU A 213 8.73 12.04 30.81
N ILE A 214 9.81 12.64 31.38
CA ILE A 214 11.10 12.70 30.72
C ILE A 214 12.11 11.90 31.53
N ASP A 215 12.99 11.17 30.83
CA ASP A 215 14.09 10.36 31.39
C ASP A 215 13.62 9.30 32.42
N GLN A 216 12.36 8.83 32.25
CA GLN A 216 11.82 7.74 33.08
C GLN A 216 12.34 6.38 32.59
N PRO A 217 12.62 5.43 33.52
CA PRO A 217 12.99 4.07 33.14
C PRO A 217 11.89 3.40 32.28
N GLN A 218 12.27 2.93 31.10
CA GLN A 218 11.36 2.27 30.17
C GLN A 218 11.59 0.75 30.17
N LYS A 219 10.50 -0.03 30.14
CA LYS A 219 10.55 -1.50 30.08
C LYS A 219 10.22 -1.97 28.65
N ALA A 220 10.84 -3.07 28.22
CA ALA A 220 10.53 -3.68 26.93
C ALA A 220 9.03 -4.05 26.79
N SER A 221 8.36 -4.35 27.89
CA SER A 221 6.92 -4.61 27.95
C SER A 221 6.07 -3.45 27.45
N ASP A 222 6.52 -2.20 27.66
CA ASP A 222 5.77 -0.99 27.33
C ASP A 222 5.76 -0.71 25.83
N PHE A 223 6.66 -1.37 25.08
CA PHE A 223 6.80 -1.30 23.63
C PHE A 223 6.35 -2.58 22.91
N LYS A 224 5.79 -3.57 23.64
CA LYS A 224 5.24 -4.78 23.03
C LYS A 224 3.99 -4.44 22.20
N GLY A 225 3.71 -5.27 21.19
CA GLY A 225 2.56 -5.12 20.29
C GLY A 225 2.90 -4.31 19.05
N TYR A 226 1.89 -3.71 18.42
CA TYR A 226 2.08 -2.89 17.23
C TYR A 226 2.51 -1.46 17.61
N SER A 227 3.09 -0.77 16.65
CA SER A 227 3.56 0.62 16.82
C SER A 227 2.44 1.62 17.10
N LEU A 228 1.22 1.28 16.68
CA LEU A 228 0.01 2.03 16.96
C LEU A 228 -1.07 1.09 17.52
N GLU A 229 -1.55 1.38 18.70
CA GLU A 229 -2.66 0.66 19.33
C GLU A 229 -3.80 1.62 19.66
N MET A 230 -5.04 1.16 19.60
CA MET A 230 -6.23 1.93 19.94
C MET A 230 -6.95 1.25 21.09
N LYS A 231 -7.21 2.01 22.17
CA LYS A 231 -7.91 1.52 23.37
C LYS A 231 -9.42 1.71 23.24
N ASN A 232 -9.84 2.89 22.82
CA ASN A 232 -11.26 3.26 22.68
C ASN A 232 -11.49 4.11 21.41
N SER A 233 -12.73 4.17 20.94
CA SER A 233 -13.09 4.88 19.70
C SER A 233 -14.49 5.53 19.72
N ASP A 234 -15.12 5.61 20.89
CA ASP A 234 -16.47 6.20 21.03
C ASP A 234 -16.45 7.68 21.46
N GLY A 235 -15.29 8.20 21.82
CA GLY A 235 -15.11 9.57 22.26
C GLY A 235 -15.51 9.85 23.71
N SER A 236 -15.85 8.81 24.49
CA SER A 236 -16.32 8.97 25.89
C SER A 236 -15.27 9.55 26.83
N LEU A 237 -13.98 9.28 26.55
CA LEU A 237 -12.85 9.76 27.35
C LEU A 237 -12.29 11.10 26.88
N LEU A 238 -12.64 11.58 25.69
CA LEU A 238 -12.03 12.77 25.10
C LEU A 238 -12.18 14.03 25.96
N GLN A 239 -13.30 14.16 26.69
CA GLN A 239 -13.55 15.31 27.55
C GLN A 239 -12.44 15.51 28.61
N GLN A 240 -11.86 14.41 29.09
CA GLN A 240 -10.78 14.43 30.12
C GLN A 240 -9.45 14.98 29.56
N TYR A 241 -9.26 14.90 28.23
CA TYR A 241 -8.02 15.29 27.55
C TYR A 241 -8.13 16.58 26.76
N ARG A 242 -9.31 17.22 26.72
CA ARG A 242 -9.47 18.54 26.09
C ARG A 242 -8.85 19.61 26.95
N THR A 243 -7.97 20.41 26.34
CA THR A 243 -7.43 21.61 26.95
C THR A 243 -8.40 22.81 26.83
N ASP A 244 -9.19 22.80 25.75
CA ASP A 244 -10.18 23.81 25.44
C ASP A 244 -11.56 23.19 25.29
N SER A 245 -12.63 23.83 25.75
CA SER A 245 -14.00 23.41 25.51
C SER A 245 -14.35 23.53 24.04
N LEU A 246 -15.17 22.59 23.54
CA LEU A 246 -15.72 22.72 22.19
C LEU A 246 -16.61 23.98 22.11
N THR A 247 -16.46 24.72 21.04
CA THR A 247 -17.41 25.79 20.67
C THR A 247 -18.77 25.15 20.34
N THR A 248 -19.85 25.92 20.43
CA THR A 248 -21.20 25.48 20.07
C THR A 248 -21.22 24.87 18.65
N ARG A 249 -20.49 25.47 17.70
CA ARG A 249 -20.40 25.00 16.34
C ARG A 249 -19.65 23.65 16.22
N GLU A 250 -18.58 23.48 16.97
CA GLU A 250 -17.84 22.20 17.02
C GLU A 250 -18.69 21.09 17.64
N SER A 251 -19.40 21.39 18.73
CA SER A 251 -20.32 20.44 19.37
C SER A 251 -21.48 20.03 18.45
N ASN A 252 -22.09 21.01 17.78
CA ASN A 252 -23.15 20.76 16.81
C ASN A 252 -22.70 19.91 15.62
N THR A 253 -21.39 19.94 15.27
CA THR A 253 -20.85 19.14 14.17
C THR A 253 -21.10 17.66 14.37
N TYR A 254 -20.88 17.13 15.56
CA TYR A 254 -21.16 15.72 15.84
C TYR A 254 -22.63 15.37 15.58
N THR A 255 -23.55 16.14 16.13
CA THR A 255 -25.00 15.85 16.00
C THR A 255 -25.48 15.98 14.55
N LYS A 256 -25.10 17.09 13.88
CA LYS A 256 -25.59 17.41 12.53
C LYS A 256 -24.96 16.53 11.46
N ILE A 257 -23.64 16.32 11.51
CA ILE A 257 -22.93 15.46 10.52
C ILE A 257 -23.25 13.98 10.77
N ASP A 258 -23.36 13.53 12.02
CA ASP A 258 -23.76 12.14 12.31
C ASP A 258 -25.16 11.85 11.73
N SER A 259 -26.13 12.77 11.93
CA SER A 259 -27.48 12.67 11.35
C SER A 259 -27.46 12.67 9.82
N PHE A 260 -26.70 13.58 9.20
CA PHE A 260 -26.54 13.66 7.75
C PHE A 260 -25.95 12.38 7.15
N VAL A 261 -24.85 11.86 7.74
CA VAL A 261 -24.17 10.66 7.25
C VAL A 261 -25.05 9.43 7.39
N GLN A 262 -25.82 9.32 8.49
CA GLN A 262 -26.80 8.23 8.68
C GLN A 262 -27.95 8.31 7.68
N LYS A 263 -28.53 9.52 7.45
CA LYS A 263 -29.62 9.74 6.49
C LYS A 263 -29.25 9.34 5.07
N HIS A 264 -27.98 9.52 4.68
CA HIS A 264 -27.51 9.29 3.31
C HIS A 264 -26.62 8.06 3.13
N ASP A 265 -26.44 7.21 4.15
CA ASP A 265 -25.60 5.98 4.12
C ASP A 265 -24.16 6.22 3.67
N PHE A 266 -23.55 7.39 3.97
CA PHE A 266 -22.20 7.74 3.50
C PHE A 266 -21.12 6.80 4.04
N GLU A 267 -21.18 6.41 5.30
CA GLU A 267 -20.21 5.46 5.89
C GLU A 267 -20.22 4.13 5.14
N LYS A 268 -21.40 3.64 4.77
CA LYS A 268 -21.55 2.41 3.98
C LYS A 268 -20.95 2.55 2.57
N LYS A 269 -21.19 3.69 1.90
CA LYS A 269 -20.63 3.97 0.57
C LYS A 269 -19.11 4.04 0.60
N LEU A 270 -18.52 4.72 1.60
CA LEU A 270 -17.07 4.84 1.76
C LEU A 270 -16.44 3.47 2.07
N ASN A 271 -17.04 2.70 2.97
CA ASN A 271 -16.58 1.35 3.27
C ASN A 271 -16.64 0.44 2.04
N THR A 272 -17.69 0.53 1.23
CA THR A 272 -17.81 -0.22 -0.03
C THR A 272 -16.70 0.16 -1.00
N LEU A 273 -16.41 1.46 -1.17
CA LEU A 273 -15.32 1.93 -2.02
C LEU A 273 -13.97 1.42 -1.52
N THR A 274 -13.70 1.50 -0.23
CA THR A 274 -12.45 1.01 0.37
C THR A 274 -12.27 -0.49 0.15
N GLN A 275 -13.32 -1.29 0.30
CA GLN A 275 -13.27 -2.72 0.04
C GLN A 275 -13.07 -3.02 -1.46
N LEU A 276 -13.73 -2.28 -2.34
CA LEU A 276 -13.54 -2.41 -3.80
C LEU A 276 -12.08 -2.18 -4.20
N LEU A 277 -11.42 -1.18 -3.61
CA LEU A 277 -10.01 -0.90 -3.83
C LEU A 277 -9.07 -2.00 -3.30
N ARG A 278 -9.53 -2.80 -2.33
CA ARG A 278 -8.85 -4.00 -1.84
C ARG A 278 -9.14 -5.26 -2.66
N GLY A 279 -9.94 -5.16 -3.73
CA GLY A 279 -10.35 -6.28 -4.56
C GLY A 279 -11.53 -7.07 -4.01
N ASN A 280 -12.27 -6.53 -3.05
CA ASN A 280 -13.44 -7.17 -2.45
C ASN A 280 -14.70 -6.32 -2.65
N LEU A 281 -15.83 -6.97 -2.87
CA LEU A 281 -17.13 -6.33 -2.84
C LEU A 281 -17.92 -6.83 -1.63
N ARG A 282 -18.14 -5.96 -0.65
CA ARG A 282 -18.83 -6.33 0.59
C ARG A 282 -20.35 -6.24 0.47
N TYR A 283 -21.04 -7.33 0.79
CA TYR A 283 -22.48 -7.34 0.94
C TYR A 283 -22.87 -8.06 2.24
N LYS A 284 -23.39 -7.31 3.20
CA LYS A 284 -23.75 -7.80 4.55
C LYS A 284 -22.57 -8.56 5.20
N MET A 285 -22.72 -9.87 5.44
CA MET A 285 -21.71 -10.74 6.04
C MET A 285 -20.78 -11.41 5.03
N ILE A 286 -20.97 -11.14 3.72
CA ILE A 286 -20.22 -11.78 2.64
C ILE A 286 -19.34 -10.73 1.97
N ASP A 287 -18.06 -11.04 1.79
CA ASP A 287 -17.12 -10.32 0.96
C ASP A 287 -16.87 -11.16 -0.31
N PHE A 288 -17.24 -10.63 -1.49
CA PHE A 288 -16.96 -11.25 -2.77
C PHE A 288 -15.52 -10.90 -3.20
N ASP A 289 -14.72 -11.90 -3.51
CA ASP A 289 -13.34 -11.75 -3.99
C ASP A 289 -13.34 -11.49 -5.50
N LEU A 290 -13.15 -10.23 -5.90
CA LEU A 290 -13.14 -9.80 -7.29
C LEU A 290 -11.96 -10.36 -8.09
N THR A 291 -10.88 -10.80 -7.40
CA THR A 291 -9.71 -11.39 -8.06
C THR A 291 -10.00 -12.76 -8.67
N LYS A 292 -11.11 -13.39 -8.26
CA LYS A 292 -11.54 -14.70 -8.74
C LYS A 292 -12.58 -14.63 -9.87
N PHE A 293 -13.09 -13.42 -10.21
CA PHE A 293 -14.17 -13.30 -11.20
C PHE A 293 -13.69 -13.54 -12.62
N ILE A 294 -12.54 -12.97 -12.98
CA ILE A 294 -11.96 -13.16 -14.30
C ILE A 294 -10.44 -13.24 -14.20
N SER A 295 -9.86 -14.21 -14.84
CA SER A 295 -8.42 -14.33 -15.02
C SER A 295 -8.11 -14.92 -16.39
N TYR A 296 -6.87 -14.80 -16.83
CA TYR A 296 -6.38 -15.36 -18.08
C TYR A 296 -4.98 -15.92 -17.88
N ASP A 297 -4.76 -17.11 -18.41
CA ASP A 297 -3.45 -17.67 -18.68
C ASP A 297 -3.47 -18.52 -19.97
N LYS A 298 -2.29 -18.81 -20.49
CA LYS A 298 -2.17 -19.51 -21.79
C LYS A 298 -2.70 -20.96 -21.76
N TYR A 299 -2.73 -21.59 -20.58
CA TYR A 299 -3.21 -22.96 -20.41
C TYR A 299 -4.75 -23.02 -20.33
N GLN A 300 -5.34 -22.26 -19.42
CA GLN A 300 -6.79 -22.26 -19.16
C GLN A 300 -7.59 -21.37 -20.13
N GLY A 301 -6.89 -20.45 -20.83
CA GLY A 301 -7.54 -19.37 -21.55
C GLY A 301 -8.22 -18.39 -20.61
N ILE A 302 -9.39 -17.89 -20.98
CA ILE A 302 -10.24 -17.11 -20.09
C ILE A 302 -10.80 -18.06 -19.00
N ARG A 303 -10.69 -17.66 -17.76
CA ARG A 303 -11.32 -18.29 -16.61
C ARG A 303 -12.34 -17.34 -16.01
N LEU A 304 -13.58 -17.79 -15.89
CA LEU A 304 -14.64 -17.09 -15.16
C LEU A 304 -14.95 -17.86 -13.87
N GLY A 305 -15.15 -17.13 -12.79
CA GLY A 305 -15.37 -17.73 -11.50
C GLY A 305 -16.03 -16.79 -10.48
N ALA A 306 -16.08 -17.23 -9.25
CA ALA A 306 -16.49 -16.43 -8.11
C ALA A 306 -15.73 -16.87 -6.87
N GLY A 307 -15.41 -15.92 -6.01
CA GLY A 307 -14.85 -16.14 -4.70
C GLY A 307 -15.68 -15.41 -3.65
N LEU A 308 -15.82 -15.98 -2.48
CA LEU A 308 -16.54 -15.39 -1.36
C LEU A 308 -15.88 -15.75 -0.03
N LYS A 309 -15.97 -14.82 0.92
CA LYS A 309 -15.49 -14.98 2.29
C LYS A 309 -16.52 -14.42 3.26
N LEU A 310 -16.79 -15.13 4.34
CA LEU A 310 -17.60 -14.60 5.43
C LEU A 310 -16.75 -13.69 6.30
N ASN A 311 -17.23 -12.45 6.48
CA ASN A 311 -16.48 -11.40 7.18
C ASN A 311 -16.80 -11.34 8.69
N GLU A 312 -16.26 -10.34 9.38
CA GLU A 312 -16.38 -10.15 10.83
C GLU A 312 -17.83 -9.92 11.32
N LYS A 313 -18.80 -9.62 10.43
CA LYS A 313 -20.21 -9.55 10.78
C LYS A 313 -20.86 -10.92 10.95
N PHE A 314 -20.31 -11.94 10.30
CA PHE A 314 -20.70 -13.33 10.52
C PHE A 314 -20.11 -13.84 11.83
N SER A 315 -18.78 -13.75 11.96
CA SER A 315 -18.07 -14.15 13.18
C SER A 315 -16.75 -13.41 13.29
N LYS A 316 -16.39 -12.99 14.50
CA LYS A 316 -15.08 -12.39 14.79
C LYS A 316 -13.96 -13.44 14.81
N THR A 317 -14.30 -14.70 15.06
CA THR A 317 -13.34 -15.80 15.22
C THR A 317 -13.24 -16.66 13.96
N PHE A 318 -14.36 -17.01 13.34
CA PHE A 318 -14.42 -17.93 12.21
C PHE A 318 -14.71 -17.18 10.91
N SER A 319 -13.91 -17.42 9.90
CA SER A 319 -14.06 -16.80 8.58
C SER A 319 -13.91 -17.85 7.48
N PRO A 320 -15.00 -18.60 7.17
CA PRO A 320 -15.02 -19.51 6.03
C PRO A 320 -14.88 -18.73 4.72
N ASP A 321 -14.16 -19.32 3.76
CA ASP A 321 -14.04 -18.81 2.41
C ASP A 321 -14.05 -19.93 1.38
N GLY A 322 -14.36 -19.58 0.14
CA GLY A 322 -14.28 -20.51 -0.96
C GLY A 322 -14.34 -19.80 -2.29
N TYR A 323 -13.85 -20.48 -3.31
CA TYR A 323 -13.95 -20.03 -4.69
C TYR A 323 -14.15 -21.19 -5.64
N PHE A 324 -14.67 -20.88 -6.82
CA PHE A 324 -14.68 -21.75 -7.96
C PHE A 324 -14.44 -20.97 -9.23
N GLY A 325 -13.98 -21.64 -10.29
CA GLY A 325 -13.78 -21.04 -11.59
C GLY A 325 -13.71 -22.11 -12.70
N TYR A 326 -14.20 -21.75 -13.87
CA TYR A 326 -14.20 -22.60 -15.06
C TYR A 326 -13.26 -22.03 -16.11
N GLY A 327 -12.28 -22.81 -16.55
CA GLY A 327 -11.37 -22.46 -17.65
C GLY A 327 -12.00 -22.87 -18.98
N PHE A 328 -12.10 -21.92 -19.91
CA PHE A 328 -12.80 -22.15 -21.18
C PHE A 328 -11.94 -22.91 -22.19
N LYS A 329 -10.62 -22.91 -22.05
CA LYS A 329 -9.72 -23.63 -22.96
C LYS A 329 -9.44 -25.06 -22.51
N ASP A 330 -9.25 -25.29 -21.21
CA ASP A 330 -8.99 -26.62 -20.65
C ASP A 330 -10.27 -27.37 -20.22
N HIS A 331 -11.44 -26.71 -20.28
CA HIS A 331 -12.75 -27.25 -19.99
C HIS A 331 -12.87 -27.88 -18.60
N ARG A 332 -12.21 -27.32 -17.58
CA ARG A 332 -12.17 -27.87 -16.22
C ARG A 332 -12.56 -26.85 -15.17
N TRP A 333 -13.21 -27.35 -14.13
CA TRP A 333 -13.46 -26.62 -12.89
C TRP A 333 -12.22 -26.62 -12.00
N LYS A 334 -12.01 -25.49 -11.33
CA LYS A 334 -11.04 -25.28 -10.26
C LYS A 334 -11.80 -24.72 -9.08
N TYR A 335 -11.43 -25.11 -7.87
CA TYR A 335 -12.11 -24.69 -6.66
C TYR A 335 -11.23 -24.78 -5.45
N GLY A 336 -11.57 -24.02 -4.43
CA GLY A 336 -10.93 -24.06 -3.12
C GLY A 336 -11.92 -23.71 -2.03
N LEU A 337 -11.69 -24.31 -0.88
CA LEU A 337 -12.44 -24.07 0.36
C LEU A 337 -11.43 -23.81 1.48
N GLY A 338 -11.72 -22.87 2.36
CA GLY A 338 -10.87 -22.52 3.47
C GLY A 338 -11.66 -22.10 4.71
N LEU A 339 -11.03 -22.25 5.86
CA LEU A 339 -11.53 -21.74 7.13
C LEU A 339 -10.38 -21.08 7.88
N ASP A 340 -10.49 -19.78 8.08
CA ASP A 340 -9.63 -19.04 9.00
C ASP A 340 -10.24 -19.04 10.39
N VAL A 341 -9.42 -19.39 11.40
CA VAL A 341 -9.76 -19.28 12.82
C VAL A 341 -8.85 -18.25 13.46
N LYS A 342 -9.41 -17.09 13.78
CA LYS A 342 -8.68 -15.97 14.41
C LYS A 342 -8.60 -16.22 15.92
N LEU A 343 -7.38 -16.34 16.43
CA LEU A 343 -7.11 -16.68 17.83
C LEU A 343 -6.82 -15.45 18.71
N SER A 344 -6.66 -14.26 18.11
CA SER A 344 -6.40 -13.03 18.86
C SER A 344 -6.91 -11.80 18.11
N ASP A 345 -7.49 -10.85 18.85
CA ASP A 345 -7.89 -9.53 18.33
C ASP A 345 -6.75 -8.48 18.45
N LYS A 346 -5.73 -8.79 19.25
CA LYS A 346 -4.62 -7.84 19.54
C LYS A 346 -3.44 -8.00 18.59
N ARG A 347 -3.30 -9.15 17.93
CA ARG A 347 -2.22 -9.44 16.97
C ARG A 347 -2.69 -10.44 15.93
N THR A 348 -2.02 -10.49 14.80
CA THR A 348 -2.23 -11.54 13.82
C THR A 348 -1.90 -12.89 14.47
N SER A 349 -2.92 -13.73 14.62
CA SER A 349 -2.83 -15.10 15.10
C SER A 349 -3.98 -15.87 14.46
N ILE A 350 -3.69 -16.51 13.31
CA ILE A 350 -4.70 -17.13 12.45
C ILE A 350 -4.29 -18.56 12.19
N PHE A 351 -5.13 -19.51 12.58
CA PHE A 351 -5.04 -20.89 12.13
C PHE A 351 -5.96 -21.06 10.91
N ARG A 352 -5.43 -21.68 9.85
CA ARG A 352 -6.17 -21.93 8.61
C ARG A 352 -6.10 -23.39 8.23
N VAL A 353 -7.22 -23.95 7.84
CA VAL A 353 -7.32 -25.21 7.10
C VAL A 353 -7.89 -24.92 5.72
N GLU A 354 -7.39 -25.62 4.70
CA GLU A 354 -7.84 -25.41 3.32
C GLU A 354 -7.77 -26.66 2.47
N TYR A 355 -8.65 -26.70 1.48
CA TYR A 355 -8.54 -27.57 0.33
C TYR A 355 -8.53 -26.75 -0.94
N VAL A 356 -7.63 -27.10 -1.87
CA VAL A 356 -7.49 -26.41 -3.17
C VAL A 356 -7.29 -27.45 -4.26
N ASP A 357 -8.01 -27.32 -5.36
CA ASP A 357 -7.78 -28.02 -6.61
C ASP A 357 -7.70 -27.00 -7.73
N ASP A 358 -6.47 -26.62 -8.09
CA ASP A 358 -6.22 -25.51 -9.03
C ASP A 358 -4.96 -25.74 -9.87
N VAL A 359 -4.73 -24.86 -10.84
CA VAL A 359 -3.61 -24.86 -11.76
C VAL A 359 -2.61 -23.78 -11.36
N PHE A 360 -1.33 -24.13 -11.33
CA PHE A 360 -0.24 -23.25 -10.94
C PHE A 360 0.87 -23.25 -11.99
N ALA A 361 1.53 -22.12 -12.17
CA ALA A 361 2.72 -22.01 -13.01
C ALA A 361 3.89 -22.80 -12.38
N ALA A 362 4.61 -23.56 -13.22
CA ALA A 362 5.72 -24.39 -12.76
C ALA A 362 6.92 -23.53 -12.36
N GLY A 363 7.54 -23.86 -11.23
CA GLY A 363 8.81 -23.27 -10.78
C GLY A 363 8.82 -21.81 -10.43
N ARG A 364 7.66 -21.15 -10.41
CA ARG A 364 7.57 -19.70 -10.14
C ARG A 364 8.23 -19.33 -8.82
N PHE A 365 9.09 -18.31 -8.87
CA PHE A 365 9.58 -17.67 -7.66
C PHE A 365 8.42 -16.92 -7.00
N SER A 366 8.03 -17.41 -5.85
CA SER A 366 6.89 -16.89 -5.08
C SER A 366 7.26 -16.99 -3.62
N ASN A 367 7.22 -15.87 -2.93
CA ASN A 367 7.43 -15.84 -1.49
C ASN A 367 6.09 -15.66 -0.80
N HIS A 368 5.62 -16.67 -0.07
CA HIS A 368 4.29 -16.70 0.53
C HIS A 368 3.96 -15.47 1.39
N MET A 369 4.94 -14.96 2.14
CA MET A 369 4.71 -13.75 2.96
C MET A 369 4.64 -12.47 2.14
N TRP A 370 5.35 -12.41 1.01
CA TRP A 370 5.28 -11.31 0.06
C TRP A 370 3.96 -11.33 -0.70
N ASP A 371 3.58 -12.48 -1.22
CA ASP A 371 2.36 -12.65 -2.02
C ASP A 371 1.10 -12.29 -1.23
N MET A 372 1.06 -12.60 0.07
CA MET A 372 -0.03 -12.17 0.96
C MET A 372 -0.16 -10.65 1.11
N MET A 373 0.88 -9.88 0.77
CA MET A 373 0.89 -8.42 0.86
C MET A 373 0.60 -7.74 -0.48
N MET A 374 0.51 -8.50 -1.57
CA MET A 374 0.25 -7.94 -2.89
C MET A 374 -1.17 -7.39 -2.98
N LYS A 375 -1.29 -6.28 -3.70
CA LYS A 375 -2.57 -5.65 -4.02
C LYS A 375 -3.06 -6.12 -5.38
N LEU A 376 -4.34 -5.92 -5.66
CA LEU A 376 -4.92 -6.19 -6.97
C LEU A 376 -4.14 -5.52 -8.12
N SER A 377 -3.58 -4.33 -7.89
CA SER A 377 -2.75 -3.61 -8.87
C SER A 377 -1.40 -4.25 -9.18
N ASP A 378 -0.94 -5.17 -8.33
CA ASP A 378 0.37 -5.81 -8.43
C ASP A 378 0.28 -7.23 -9.04
N MET A 379 -0.92 -7.65 -9.45
CA MET A 379 -1.14 -8.97 -10.05
C MET A 379 -0.54 -9.04 -11.45
N ASN A 380 0.25 -10.08 -11.68
CA ASN A 380 0.78 -10.38 -13.01
C ASN A 380 -0.24 -11.24 -13.77
N LEU A 381 -0.39 -10.96 -15.06
CA LEU A 381 -1.07 -11.84 -15.98
C LEU A 381 -0.03 -12.75 -16.64
N ASP A 382 -0.19 -14.06 -16.53
CA ASP A 382 0.68 -15.05 -17.17
C ASP A 382 0.28 -15.24 -18.64
N LEU A 383 0.53 -14.20 -19.46
CA LEU A 383 0.09 -14.16 -20.85
C LEU A 383 0.81 -15.19 -21.74
N HIS A 384 2.04 -15.52 -21.43
CA HIS A 384 2.94 -16.29 -22.29
C HIS A 384 3.44 -17.59 -21.69
N ASN A 385 3.25 -17.84 -20.40
CA ASN A 385 3.70 -19.06 -19.76
C ASN A 385 2.92 -20.27 -20.31
N SER A 386 3.65 -21.37 -20.62
CA SER A 386 3.10 -22.62 -21.10
C SER A 386 3.31 -23.79 -20.14
N THR A 387 4.09 -23.61 -19.08
CA THR A 387 4.44 -24.65 -18.12
C THR A 387 3.59 -24.56 -16.87
N PHE A 388 2.58 -25.42 -16.77
CA PHE A 388 1.66 -25.46 -15.64
C PHE A 388 1.55 -26.85 -15.04
N TYR A 389 1.19 -26.92 -13.76
CA TYR A 389 0.83 -28.17 -13.09
C TYR A 389 -0.47 -27.99 -12.30
N ARG A 390 -1.24 -29.06 -12.19
CA ARG A 390 -2.42 -29.13 -11.31
C ARG A 390 -1.96 -29.52 -9.92
N ASN A 391 -2.48 -28.88 -8.91
CA ASN A 391 -2.22 -29.17 -7.52
C ASN A 391 -3.52 -29.34 -6.74
N GLN A 392 -3.75 -30.55 -6.26
CA GLN A 392 -4.80 -30.85 -5.28
C GLN A 392 -4.15 -30.86 -3.91
N ARG A 393 -4.48 -29.91 -3.06
CA ARG A 393 -3.79 -29.67 -1.79
C ARG A 393 -4.76 -29.63 -0.62
N TYR A 394 -4.47 -30.41 0.39
CA TYR A 394 -5.00 -30.28 1.74
C TYR A 394 -3.92 -29.60 2.56
N GLY A 395 -4.23 -28.47 3.18
CA GLY A 395 -3.29 -27.65 3.92
C GLY A 395 -3.79 -27.26 5.30
N ALA A 396 -2.87 -27.20 6.26
CA ALA A 396 -3.08 -26.55 7.54
C ALA A 396 -1.95 -25.56 7.78
N SER A 397 -2.25 -24.35 8.21
CA SER A 397 -1.24 -23.31 8.45
C SER A 397 -1.56 -22.44 9.66
N PHE A 398 -0.52 -21.87 10.25
CA PHE A 398 -0.60 -20.94 11.35
C PHE A 398 0.23 -19.70 11.03
N LEU A 399 -0.45 -18.57 10.91
CA LEU A 399 0.13 -17.24 10.72
C LEU A 399 0.16 -16.51 12.04
N TYR A 400 1.34 -16.05 12.45
CA TYR A 400 1.54 -15.42 13.74
C TYR A 400 2.53 -14.24 13.66
N ASP A 401 2.15 -13.10 14.25
CA ASP A 401 3.05 -11.98 14.46
C ASP A 401 3.80 -12.14 15.80
N ILE A 402 5.06 -12.55 15.72
CA ILE A 402 5.94 -12.69 16.88
C ILE A 402 6.16 -11.31 17.53
N SER A 403 6.36 -10.30 16.71
CA SER A 403 6.50 -8.90 17.11
C SER A 403 5.92 -7.95 16.06
N ASN A 404 5.98 -6.63 16.29
CA ASN A 404 5.65 -5.64 15.28
C ASN A 404 6.47 -5.84 13.99
N SER A 405 7.70 -6.28 14.12
CA SER A 405 8.69 -6.38 13.04
C SER A 405 8.84 -7.77 12.43
N LEU A 406 8.38 -8.82 13.12
CA LEU A 406 8.58 -10.20 12.70
C LEU A 406 7.26 -10.96 12.66
N SER A 407 6.91 -11.41 11.45
CA SER A 407 5.77 -12.29 11.19
C SER A 407 6.25 -13.65 10.73
N MET A 408 5.56 -14.72 11.12
CA MET A 408 5.86 -16.10 10.79
C MET A 408 4.60 -16.81 10.29
N LYS A 409 4.75 -17.64 9.26
CA LYS A 409 3.76 -18.61 8.83
C LYS A 409 4.39 -20.00 8.80
N ILE A 410 3.75 -20.95 9.47
CA ILE A 410 4.11 -22.37 9.37
C ILE A 410 2.95 -23.05 8.66
N ALA A 411 3.24 -23.94 7.72
CA ALA A 411 2.22 -24.72 7.03
C ALA A 411 2.67 -26.17 6.88
N VAL A 412 1.71 -27.08 6.85
CA VAL A 412 1.87 -28.49 6.45
C VAL A 412 0.85 -28.82 5.37
N ASN A 413 1.28 -29.47 4.32
CA ASN A 413 0.44 -29.77 3.17
C ASN A 413 0.59 -31.23 2.75
N LYS A 414 -0.52 -31.81 2.29
CA LYS A 414 -0.58 -33.03 1.49
C LYS A 414 -1.09 -32.64 0.12
N GLU A 415 -0.31 -32.94 -0.92
CA GLU A 415 -0.54 -32.46 -2.28
C GLU A 415 -0.51 -33.64 -3.25
N LYS A 416 -1.38 -33.60 -4.27
CA LYS A 416 -1.24 -34.41 -5.48
C LYS A 416 -0.98 -33.48 -6.65
N GLN A 417 0.19 -33.64 -7.26
CA GLN A 417 0.71 -32.73 -8.28
C GLN A 417 0.82 -33.46 -9.62
N ASN A 418 0.29 -32.85 -10.69
CA ASN A 418 0.34 -33.44 -12.04
C ASN A 418 0.80 -32.37 -13.02
N ALA A 419 1.82 -32.70 -13.83
CA ALA A 419 2.23 -31.85 -14.94
C ALA A 419 1.08 -31.67 -15.94
N LEU A 420 0.94 -30.48 -16.51
CA LEU A 420 -0.02 -30.16 -17.56
C LEU A 420 0.68 -29.83 -18.90
N PHE A 421 1.91 -30.22 -19.02
CA PHE A 421 2.77 -30.19 -20.20
C PHE A 421 3.52 -31.50 -20.33
N ASP A 422 4.14 -31.74 -21.48
CA ASP A 422 4.93 -32.95 -21.70
C ASP A 422 6.16 -32.93 -20.78
N TYR A 423 6.09 -33.76 -19.73
CA TYR A 423 7.07 -33.77 -18.65
C TYR A 423 7.17 -35.12 -17.99
N GLN A 424 8.39 -35.57 -17.77
CA GLN A 424 8.69 -36.74 -16.98
C GLN A 424 9.92 -36.45 -16.08
N TYR A 425 9.85 -36.83 -14.82
CA TYR A 425 10.95 -36.69 -13.87
C TYR A 425 11.57 -38.04 -13.57
N LYS A 426 12.80 -38.27 -14.03
CA LYS A 426 13.47 -39.56 -13.93
C LYS A 426 12.55 -40.70 -14.44
N ASN A 427 12.49 -41.84 -13.72
CA ASN A 427 11.56 -42.94 -13.99
C ASN A 427 10.27 -42.86 -13.17
N MET A 428 9.98 -41.70 -12.54
CA MET A 428 8.85 -41.53 -11.63
C MET A 428 7.57 -41.02 -12.32
N GLY A 429 7.67 -40.61 -13.60
CA GLY A 429 6.52 -40.11 -14.35
C GLY A 429 6.29 -38.59 -14.16
N SER A 430 5.03 -38.17 -14.35
CA SER A 430 4.59 -36.77 -14.35
C SER A 430 3.62 -36.43 -13.23
N SER A 431 3.29 -37.38 -12.35
CA SER A 431 2.36 -37.24 -11.22
C SER A 431 3.04 -37.66 -9.93
N PHE A 432 2.90 -36.83 -8.90
CA PHE A 432 3.59 -37.01 -7.61
C PHE A 432 2.66 -36.74 -6.44
N ASP A 433 2.71 -37.61 -5.45
CA ASP A 433 2.20 -37.31 -4.12
C ASP A 433 3.30 -36.59 -3.34
N ASN A 434 2.97 -35.45 -2.74
CA ASN A 434 3.91 -34.62 -2.00
C ASN A 434 3.37 -34.32 -0.60
N THR A 435 4.18 -34.59 0.41
CA THR A 435 3.94 -34.15 1.79
C THR A 435 5.03 -33.15 2.14
N ASN A 436 4.68 -31.94 2.53
CA ASN A 436 5.66 -30.92 2.84
C ASN A 436 5.30 -30.10 4.08
N ALA A 437 6.34 -29.50 4.67
CA ALA A 437 6.23 -28.45 5.67
C ALA A 437 6.88 -27.17 5.14
N VAL A 438 6.27 -26.03 5.42
CA VAL A 438 6.74 -24.71 4.98
C VAL A 438 6.88 -23.79 6.19
N LEU A 439 8.03 -23.13 6.29
CA LEU A 439 8.27 -22.02 7.21
C LEU A 439 8.51 -20.75 6.39
N SER A 440 7.69 -19.72 6.62
CA SER A 440 7.85 -18.42 5.96
C SER A 440 8.00 -17.34 7.02
N LEU A 441 8.97 -16.45 6.83
CA LEU A 441 9.27 -15.34 7.72
C LEU A 441 9.24 -14.02 6.95
N LYS A 442 8.69 -12.99 7.59
CA LYS A 442 8.82 -11.59 7.17
C LYS A 442 9.46 -10.81 8.32
N PHE A 443 10.60 -10.20 8.05
CA PHE A 443 11.25 -9.25 8.96
C PHE A 443 11.23 -7.85 8.36
N ALA A 444 10.54 -6.91 9.02
CA ALA A 444 10.38 -5.53 8.58
C ALA A 444 10.47 -4.59 9.80
N PRO A 445 11.70 -4.28 10.25
CA PRO A 445 11.94 -3.59 11.54
C PRO A 445 11.36 -2.18 11.57
N ASN A 446 11.23 -1.54 10.43
CA ASN A 446 10.77 -0.15 10.31
C ASN A 446 9.31 -0.02 9.84
N ASP A 447 8.59 -1.14 9.66
CA ASP A 447 7.15 -1.12 9.38
C ASP A 447 6.39 -0.58 10.59
N LYS A 448 5.45 0.36 10.34
CA LYS A 448 4.52 0.83 11.37
C LYS A 448 3.14 0.23 11.14
N ASN A 449 2.66 -0.49 12.12
CA ASN A 449 1.45 -1.30 12.02
C ASN A 449 0.40 -0.92 13.05
N ILE A 450 -0.88 -1.13 12.69
CA ILE A 450 -2.04 -1.08 13.58
C ILE A 450 -2.89 -2.34 13.38
N MET A 451 -3.50 -2.84 14.44
CA MET A 451 -4.54 -3.87 14.34
C MET A 451 -5.88 -3.25 14.03
N THR A 452 -6.54 -3.75 13.00
CA THR A 452 -7.90 -3.36 12.62
C THR A 452 -8.83 -4.55 12.76
N PRO A 453 -10.16 -4.39 12.75
CA PRO A 453 -11.09 -5.51 12.71
C PRO A 453 -10.86 -6.48 11.55
N SER A 454 -10.38 -5.95 10.41
CA SER A 454 -10.04 -6.74 9.21
C SER A 454 -8.64 -7.36 9.25
N GLY A 455 -7.87 -7.20 10.33
CA GLY A 455 -6.51 -7.70 10.48
C GLY A 455 -5.45 -6.59 10.57
N LYS A 456 -4.18 -6.99 10.55
CA LYS A 456 -3.04 -6.06 10.59
C LYS A 456 -3.04 -5.14 9.35
N TYR A 457 -2.88 -3.85 9.58
CA TYR A 457 -2.71 -2.82 8.55
C TYR A 457 -1.37 -2.11 8.75
N THR A 458 -0.51 -2.14 7.72
CA THR A 458 0.75 -1.38 7.70
C THR A 458 0.47 0.01 7.14
N TYR A 459 0.44 1.03 8.00
CA TYR A 459 0.15 2.41 7.59
C TYR A 459 1.38 3.17 7.08
N GLU A 460 2.56 2.74 7.49
CA GLU A 460 3.83 3.27 6.98
C GLU A 460 4.78 2.09 6.74
N LYS A 461 5.11 1.86 5.45
CA LYS A 461 6.07 0.83 5.07
C LYS A 461 7.48 1.33 5.36
N GLY A 462 8.22 0.58 6.16
CA GLY A 462 9.61 0.80 6.43
C GLY A 462 10.52 -0.14 5.64
N TYR A 463 11.77 0.22 5.51
CA TYR A 463 12.77 -0.57 4.82
C TYR A 463 14.04 -0.70 5.68
N PRO A 464 14.82 -1.79 5.56
CA PRO A 464 14.61 -2.94 4.66
C PRO A 464 13.43 -3.82 5.07
N GLN A 465 12.89 -4.57 4.09
CA GLN A 465 11.97 -5.69 4.32
C GLN A 465 12.66 -6.97 3.84
N VAL A 466 12.68 -7.98 4.67
CA VAL A 466 13.32 -9.28 4.39
C VAL A 466 12.26 -10.37 4.49
N PHE A 467 12.19 -11.20 3.46
CA PHE A 467 11.30 -12.36 3.39
C PHE A 467 12.15 -13.60 3.19
N LEU A 468 11.85 -14.65 3.94
CA LEU A 468 12.50 -15.95 3.85
C LEU A 468 11.44 -17.04 3.79
N ASN A 469 11.67 -18.03 2.96
CA ASN A 469 10.80 -19.17 2.77
C ASN A 469 11.63 -20.46 2.78
N TYR A 470 11.28 -21.39 3.62
CA TYR A 470 11.88 -22.74 3.61
C TYR A 470 10.78 -23.78 3.50
N GLU A 471 10.91 -24.66 2.51
CA GLU A 471 10.01 -25.78 2.27
C GLU A 471 10.79 -27.08 2.31
N LYS A 472 10.31 -28.04 3.08
CA LYS A 472 10.85 -29.40 3.18
C LYS A 472 9.79 -30.39 2.71
N GLY A 473 10.10 -31.15 1.67
CA GLY A 473 9.33 -32.33 1.24
C GLY A 473 9.77 -33.58 1.98
N PHE A 474 8.85 -34.51 2.21
CA PHE A 474 9.09 -35.75 2.93
C PHE A 474 8.57 -36.95 2.16
N LYS A 475 9.37 -38.02 2.07
CA LYS A 475 8.93 -39.36 1.55
C LYS A 475 8.01 -40.11 2.52
N THR A 476 7.80 -39.57 3.72
CA THR A 476 6.90 -40.16 4.70
C THR A 476 5.47 -39.65 4.50
N LEU A 477 4.50 -40.30 5.15
CA LEU A 477 3.07 -39.93 5.07
C LEU A 477 2.52 -39.97 3.63
N GLY A 478 3.04 -40.90 2.81
CA GLY A 478 2.61 -41.07 1.43
C GLY A 478 3.13 -40.00 0.47
N GLY A 479 4.27 -39.41 0.75
CA GLY A 479 4.97 -38.52 -0.18
C GLY A 479 6.01 -39.26 -1.01
N ASP A 480 6.15 -38.88 -2.29
CA ASP A 480 7.15 -39.43 -3.23
C ASP A 480 8.45 -38.63 -3.21
N LEU A 481 8.39 -37.37 -2.73
CA LEU A 481 9.43 -36.38 -2.93
C LEU A 481 10.17 -36.10 -1.61
N ASP A 482 11.52 -36.08 -1.67
CA ASP A 482 12.39 -35.64 -0.57
C ASP A 482 13.28 -34.50 -1.06
N TYR A 483 12.92 -33.28 -0.71
CA TYR A 483 13.62 -32.09 -1.16
C TYR A 483 13.67 -31.00 -0.10
N ASN A 484 14.58 -30.08 -0.29
CA ASN A 484 14.67 -28.82 0.43
C ASN A 484 14.60 -27.69 -0.58
N ARG A 485 13.80 -26.67 -0.30
CA ARG A 485 13.72 -25.45 -1.09
C ARG A 485 13.79 -24.26 -0.16
N LEU A 486 14.77 -23.40 -0.39
CA LEU A 486 14.97 -22.15 0.35
C LEU A 486 14.93 -21.01 -0.64
N ASP A 487 14.17 -19.97 -0.37
CA ASP A 487 14.17 -18.73 -1.13
C ASP A 487 14.13 -17.50 -0.22
N ALA A 488 14.69 -16.41 -0.69
CA ALA A 488 14.79 -15.15 0.02
C ALA A 488 14.52 -13.97 -0.90
N LEU A 489 13.94 -12.92 -0.31
CA LEU A 489 13.69 -11.64 -0.94
C LEU A 489 14.03 -10.51 0.04
N ILE A 490 14.85 -9.57 -0.40
CA ILE A 490 15.17 -8.35 0.34
C ILE A 490 14.72 -7.15 -0.50
N ILE A 491 13.95 -6.27 0.12
CA ILE A 491 13.51 -5.01 -0.50
C ILE A 491 14.05 -3.85 0.32
N HIS A 492 14.73 -2.93 -0.35
CA HIS A 492 15.18 -1.69 0.25
C HIS A 492 14.80 -0.50 -0.63
N GLN A 493 14.27 0.54 0.00
CA GLN A 493 13.93 1.78 -0.68
C GLN A 493 14.48 2.96 0.11
N PHE A 494 15.10 3.89 -0.58
CA PHE A 494 15.57 5.13 0.00
C PHE A 494 15.37 6.31 -0.95
N ARG A 495 15.33 7.49 -0.39
CA ARG A 495 15.21 8.73 -1.15
C ARG A 495 16.58 9.41 -1.28
N SER A 496 16.98 9.71 -2.51
CA SER A 496 18.17 10.49 -2.84
C SER A 496 17.79 11.85 -3.45
N LYS A 497 18.77 12.65 -3.82
CA LYS A 497 18.54 13.89 -4.60
C LYS A 497 17.95 13.62 -5.99
N LEU A 498 18.21 12.43 -6.54
CA LEU A 498 17.69 11.98 -7.83
C LEU A 498 16.25 11.41 -7.76
N GLY A 499 15.66 11.28 -6.57
CA GLY A 499 14.34 10.70 -6.38
C GLY A 499 14.39 9.45 -5.52
N TYR A 500 13.44 8.52 -5.72
CA TYR A 500 13.39 7.26 -5.00
C TYR A 500 14.17 6.18 -5.74
N THR A 501 15.09 5.53 -5.02
CA THR A 501 15.78 4.32 -5.45
C THR A 501 15.16 3.13 -4.76
N ASN A 502 14.76 2.11 -5.50
CA ASN A 502 14.22 0.86 -4.99
C ASN A 502 15.13 -0.30 -5.43
N ILE A 503 15.58 -1.10 -4.47
CA ILE A 503 16.47 -2.25 -4.68
C ILE A 503 15.73 -3.50 -4.22
N LYS A 504 15.68 -4.52 -5.06
CA LYS A 504 15.23 -5.87 -4.73
C LYS A 504 16.36 -6.84 -4.96
N LEU A 505 16.71 -7.63 -3.95
CA LEU A 505 17.62 -8.76 -4.05
C LEU A 505 16.78 -10.02 -3.82
N PHE A 506 16.92 -11.00 -4.67
CA PHE A 506 16.14 -12.24 -4.57
C PHE A 506 16.97 -13.44 -5.04
N GLY A 507 16.66 -14.61 -4.51
CA GLY A 507 17.35 -15.82 -4.89
C GLY A 507 16.80 -17.03 -4.17
N GLY A 508 17.26 -18.19 -4.60
CA GLY A 508 16.82 -19.45 -4.02
C GLY A 508 17.75 -20.62 -4.34
N ILE A 509 17.60 -21.66 -3.56
CA ILE A 509 18.27 -22.94 -3.75
C ILE A 509 17.29 -24.08 -3.47
N SER A 510 17.30 -25.08 -4.34
CA SER A 510 16.54 -26.31 -4.23
C SER A 510 17.49 -27.51 -4.31
N SER A 511 17.19 -28.57 -3.60
CA SER A 511 18.00 -29.79 -3.59
C SER A 511 17.16 -31.03 -3.26
N GLY A 512 17.62 -32.18 -3.63
CA GLY A 512 16.96 -33.46 -3.37
C GLY A 512 16.13 -33.99 -4.56
N THR A 513 15.08 -34.74 -4.28
CA THR A 513 14.18 -35.29 -5.31
C THR A 513 13.06 -34.26 -5.54
N ALA A 514 13.24 -33.40 -6.53
CA ALA A 514 12.37 -32.27 -6.79
C ALA A 514 11.97 -32.19 -8.27
N PRO A 515 10.69 -32.36 -8.65
CA PRO A 515 10.24 -32.11 -10.00
C PRO A 515 10.43 -30.63 -10.37
N ILE A 516 10.37 -30.30 -11.67
CA ILE A 516 10.73 -28.96 -12.20
C ILE A 516 9.99 -27.82 -11.51
N TRP A 517 8.75 -27.99 -11.09
CA TRP A 517 7.97 -26.94 -10.40
C TRP A 517 8.36 -26.71 -8.93
N LYS A 518 9.21 -27.57 -8.36
CA LYS A 518 9.83 -27.35 -7.04
C LYS A 518 11.21 -26.68 -7.15
N ASN A 519 11.75 -26.55 -8.37
CA ASN A 519 12.88 -25.68 -8.70
C ASN A 519 12.39 -24.26 -9.00
N PHE A 520 13.20 -23.41 -9.60
CA PHE A 520 12.88 -22.01 -9.85
C PHE A 520 12.84 -21.72 -11.35
N GLU A 521 11.70 -21.26 -11.85
CA GLU A 521 11.62 -20.63 -13.16
C GLU A 521 12.04 -19.17 -12.99
N ILE A 522 12.98 -18.75 -13.83
CA ILE A 522 13.41 -17.35 -13.86
C ILE A 522 12.40 -16.60 -14.72
N ALA A 523 11.41 -16.03 -14.06
CA ALA A 523 10.15 -15.54 -14.60
C ALA A 523 10.30 -14.71 -15.88
N GLY A 524 10.35 -15.35 -17.03
CA GLY A 524 10.26 -14.71 -18.34
C GLY A 524 8.85 -14.21 -18.62
N GLN A 525 8.74 -13.13 -19.40
CA GLN A 525 7.45 -12.49 -19.69
C GLN A 525 7.15 -12.35 -21.19
N ASN A 526 8.07 -12.75 -22.07
CA ASN A 526 7.84 -12.80 -23.51
C ASN A 526 7.33 -14.17 -23.96
N ASP A 527 6.70 -14.23 -25.12
CA ASP A 527 6.43 -15.50 -25.79
C ASP A 527 7.75 -16.06 -26.34
N ILE A 528 7.86 -17.39 -26.37
CA ILE A 528 8.96 -18.07 -27.02
C ILE A 528 8.88 -17.90 -28.55
N ASN A 529 7.68 -17.77 -29.09
CA ASN A 529 7.44 -17.44 -30.49
C ASN A 529 7.14 -15.94 -30.66
N ILE A 530 8.07 -15.22 -31.27
CA ILE A 530 8.02 -13.78 -31.48
C ILE A 530 7.24 -13.33 -32.74
N ASP A 531 6.62 -14.24 -33.48
CA ASP A 531 5.96 -13.94 -34.75
C ASP A 531 4.67 -13.09 -34.56
N HIS A 532 4.05 -13.19 -33.39
CA HIS A 532 2.88 -12.39 -33.09
C HIS A 532 3.24 -10.98 -32.58
N TRP A 533 2.41 -9.99 -32.93
CA TRP A 533 2.61 -8.59 -32.52
C TRP A 533 2.57 -8.39 -30.98
N TYR A 534 1.88 -9.27 -30.25
CA TYR A 534 1.75 -9.21 -28.79
C TYR A 534 2.81 -10.04 -28.03
N SER A 535 3.67 -10.76 -28.74
CA SER A 535 4.65 -11.69 -28.12
C SER A 535 5.59 -10.97 -27.13
N ASN A 536 5.93 -9.71 -27.41
CA ASN A 536 6.79 -8.87 -26.58
C ASN A 536 6.02 -7.99 -25.61
N ILE A 537 4.69 -8.13 -25.50
CA ILE A 537 3.86 -7.34 -24.60
C ILE A 537 3.62 -8.10 -23.31
N SER A 538 3.93 -7.49 -22.20
CA SER A 538 3.78 -8.07 -20.86
C SER A 538 3.15 -7.09 -19.86
N THR A 539 2.77 -7.61 -18.71
CA THR A 539 2.44 -6.79 -17.54
C THR A 539 3.68 -6.65 -16.65
N PRO A 540 3.84 -5.54 -15.91
CA PRO A 540 4.97 -5.39 -15.01
C PRO A 540 5.01 -6.50 -13.98
N SER A 541 6.14 -7.18 -13.86
CA SER A 541 6.40 -8.18 -12.84
C SER A 541 7.32 -7.65 -11.76
N ASN A 542 7.17 -8.17 -10.56
CA ASN A 542 8.05 -7.84 -9.45
C ASN A 542 9.46 -8.42 -9.63
N PHE A 543 9.58 -9.57 -10.31
CA PHE A 543 10.83 -10.33 -10.46
C PHE A 543 11.11 -10.74 -11.91
N GLY A 544 10.13 -10.62 -12.81
CA GLY A 544 10.23 -11.14 -14.18
C GLY A 544 10.99 -10.20 -15.12
N PHE A 545 11.62 -10.83 -16.13
CA PHE A 545 12.31 -10.16 -17.22
C PHE A 545 11.38 -10.02 -18.42
N ALA A 546 11.15 -8.77 -18.85
CA ALA A 546 10.25 -8.49 -19.97
C ALA A 546 10.77 -9.00 -21.33
N THR A 547 12.07 -9.21 -21.44
CA THR A 547 12.72 -9.66 -22.67
C THR A 547 13.03 -11.15 -22.71
N MET A 548 12.78 -11.87 -21.59
CA MET A 548 13.05 -13.30 -21.46
C MET A 548 11.82 -14.11 -21.84
N PRO A 549 11.96 -15.16 -22.67
CA PRO A 549 10.87 -16.09 -22.95
C PRO A 549 10.41 -16.80 -21.68
N SER A 550 9.10 -16.85 -21.47
CA SER A 550 8.47 -17.53 -20.33
C SER A 550 8.61 -19.05 -20.42
N GLY A 551 8.82 -19.72 -19.28
CA GLY A 551 8.94 -21.17 -19.20
C GLY A 551 10.21 -21.75 -19.84
N THR A 552 11.21 -20.91 -20.14
CA THR A 552 12.44 -21.34 -20.84
C THR A 552 13.62 -21.55 -19.90
N PHE A 553 13.78 -20.69 -18.89
CA PHE A 553 14.94 -20.75 -17.99
C PHE A 553 14.53 -21.26 -16.62
N PHE A 554 15.17 -22.35 -16.19
CA PHE A 554 15.00 -22.94 -14.88
C PHE A 554 16.34 -23.06 -14.16
N ALA A 555 16.30 -23.04 -12.83
CA ALA A 555 17.47 -23.18 -11.98
C ALA A 555 17.11 -23.95 -10.70
N ASP A 556 18.03 -24.75 -10.20
CA ASP A 556 17.97 -25.31 -8.84
C ASP A 556 18.63 -24.38 -7.82
N LYS A 557 19.48 -23.45 -8.29
CA LYS A 557 20.03 -22.34 -7.51
C LYS A 557 20.11 -21.08 -8.37
N PHE A 558 19.70 -19.95 -7.85
CA PHE A 558 19.76 -18.69 -8.57
C PHE A 558 19.88 -17.50 -7.62
N ALA A 559 20.39 -16.40 -8.14
CA ALA A 559 20.38 -15.11 -7.50
C ALA A 559 20.10 -14.02 -8.53
N GLY A 560 19.40 -12.98 -8.12
CA GLY A 560 19.10 -11.86 -8.98
C GLY A 560 18.87 -10.57 -8.20
N PHE A 561 18.91 -9.47 -8.92
CA PHE A 561 18.58 -8.17 -8.37
C PHE A 561 17.84 -7.30 -9.39
N LYS A 562 17.05 -6.38 -8.87
CA LYS A 562 16.40 -5.33 -9.64
C LYS A 562 16.62 -4.00 -8.93
N ILE A 563 17.09 -3.00 -9.67
CA ILE A 563 17.22 -1.61 -9.22
C ILE A 563 16.30 -0.76 -10.07
N SER A 564 15.50 0.07 -9.44
CA SER A 564 14.72 1.09 -10.12
C SER A 564 14.93 2.46 -9.50
N GLN A 565 15.03 3.48 -10.36
CA GLN A 565 15.31 4.85 -9.99
C GLN A 565 14.26 5.79 -10.58
N SER A 566 13.42 6.37 -9.72
CA SER A 566 12.51 7.43 -10.13
C SER A 566 13.30 8.71 -10.42
N LEU A 567 13.07 9.32 -11.58
CA LEU A 567 13.73 10.56 -11.92
C LEU A 567 13.08 11.78 -11.24
N PRO A 568 13.86 12.85 -10.92
CA PRO A 568 13.36 13.97 -10.13
C PRO A 568 12.47 14.95 -10.91
N PHE A 569 12.30 14.73 -12.20
CA PHE A 569 11.48 15.58 -13.05
C PHE A 569 10.13 14.92 -13.37
N ARG A 570 9.11 15.74 -13.45
CA ARG A 570 7.76 15.36 -13.83
C ARG A 570 7.32 16.18 -15.02
N PHE A 571 6.80 15.53 -16.03
CA PHE A 571 6.27 16.21 -17.21
C PHE A 571 4.81 16.54 -17.01
N LYS A 572 4.41 17.74 -17.37
CA LYS A 572 3.01 18.11 -17.45
C LYS A 572 2.46 17.59 -18.77
N THR A 573 1.46 16.74 -18.70
CA THR A 573 0.81 16.13 -19.86
C THR A 573 -0.53 16.79 -20.18
N LEU A 574 -1.13 16.39 -21.30
CA LEU A 574 -2.49 16.74 -21.68
C LEU A 574 -3.44 16.46 -20.50
N GLY A 575 -4.20 17.46 -20.04
CA GLY A 575 -5.14 17.31 -18.93
C GLY A 575 -4.64 17.69 -17.54
N LYS A 576 -3.56 18.47 -17.41
CA LYS A 576 -2.99 18.99 -16.14
C LYS A 576 -2.43 17.93 -15.17
N ARG A 577 -2.31 16.66 -15.58
CA ARG A 577 -1.69 15.60 -14.79
C ARG A 577 -0.18 15.54 -15.04
N TYR A 578 0.57 15.03 -14.05
CA TYR A 578 2.02 14.87 -14.16
C TYR A 578 2.36 13.42 -14.43
N SER A 579 3.22 13.18 -15.42
CA SER A 579 3.88 11.90 -15.69
C SER A 579 5.26 11.88 -15.07
N ASP A 580 5.72 10.71 -14.69
CA ASP A 580 7.07 10.47 -14.17
C ASP A 580 7.73 9.31 -14.92
N ILE A 581 9.05 9.33 -14.94
CA ILE A 581 9.87 8.30 -15.54
C ILE A 581 10.66 7.58 -14.46
N GLU A 582 10.73 6.27 -14.57
CA GLU A 582 11.52 5.39 -13.75
C GLU A 582 12.47 4.60 -14.66
N LEU A 583 13.75 4.59 -14.31
CA LEU A 583 14.75 3.75 -14.97
C LEU A 583 14.84 2.44 -14.21
N GLU A 584 14.91 1.34 -14.93
CA GLU A 584 15.03 -0.01 -14.37
C GLU A 584 16.27 -0.70 -14.92
N TYR A 585 16.99 -1.42 -14.05
CA TYR A 585 18.01 -2.38 -14.43
C TYR A 585 17.84 -3.62 -13.56
N GLN A 586 17.90 -4.79 -14.19
CA GLN A 586 17.82 -6.05 -13.48
C GLN A 586 18.77 -7.09 -14.08
N SER A 587 19.25 -7.99 -13.23
CA SER A 587 20.11 -9.08 -13.62
C SER A 587 19.85 -10.31 -12.77
N ALA A 588 20.01 -11.48 -13.36
CA ALA A 588 19.98 -12.75 -12.65
C ALA A 588 20.99 -13.74 -13.25
N ILE A 589 21.43 -14.66 -12.41
CA ILE A 589 22.27 -15.80 -12.77
C ILE A 589 21.78 -17.01 -11.98
N GLY A 590 21.93 -18.19 -12.54
CA GLY A 590 21.55 -19.43 -11.87
C GLY A 590 22.21 -20.63 -12.53
N ASP A 591 21.99 -21.80 -11.96
CA ASP A 591 22.54 -23.05 -12.46
C ASP A 591 21.53 -24.18 -12.22
N PHE A 592 21.70 -25.28 -12.90
CA PHE A 592 20.89 -26.47 -12.74
C PHE A 592 21.78 -27.72 -12.76
N LYS A 593 21.92 -28.39 -11.63
CA LYS A 593 22.90 -29.49 -11.45
C LYS A 593 22.65 -30.69 -12.33
N ASN A 594 21.40 -31.15 -12.41
CA ASN A 594 21.03 -32.38 -13.11
C ASN A 594 19.88 -32.16 -14.10
N PRO A 595 20.08 -31.40 -15.20
CA PRO A 595 19.00 -31.11 -16.15
C PRO A 595 18.44 -32.36 -16.83
N GLY A 596 19.27 -33.42 -17.04
CA GLY A 596 18.86 -34.67 -17.63
C GLY A 596 17.89 -35.52 -16.81
N ASP A 597 17.70 -35.22 -15.53
CA ASP A 597 16.67 -35.85 -14.70
C ASP A 597 15.25 -35.42 -15.12
N HIS A 598 15.13 -34.31 -15.86
CA HIS A 598 13.86 -33.73 -16.30
C HIS A 598 13.71 -33.88 -17.81
N GLN A 599 12.82 -34.77 -18.26
CA GLN A 599 12.50 -34.93 -19.67
C GLN A 599 11.60 -33.80 -20.14
N PHE A 600 12.21 -32.62 -20.27
CA PHE A 600 11.58 -31.37 -20.67
C PHE A 600 12.67 -30.44 -21.17
N GLN A 601 12.41 -29.72 -22.27
CA GLN A 601 13.40 -28.79 -22.82
C GLN A 601 13.38 -27.47 -22.08
N PHE A 602 14.46 -27.16 -21.38
CA PHE A 602 14.72 -25.88 -20.74
C PHE A 602 16.22 -25.54 -20.80
N ARG A 603 16.54 -24.32 -20.42
CA ARG A 603 17.90 -23.82 -20.35
C ARG A 603 18.24 -23.48 -18.91
N ALA A 604 19.44 -23.79 -18.45
CA ALA A 604 20.00 -23.22 -17.24
C ALA A 604 20.39 -21.76 -17.48
N LEU A 605 20.38 -20.94 -16.42
CA LEU A 605 20.78 -19.53 -16.49
C LEU A 605 22.25 -19.38 -16.06
N ASP A 606 23.13 -20.09 -16.76
CA ASP A 606 24.56 -20.24 -16.44
C ASP A 606 25.40 -18.97 -16.67
N HIS A 607 24.85 -17.98 -17.36
CA HIS A 607 25.42 -16.65 -17.55
C HIS A 607 24.46 -15.58 -17.04
N TYR A 608 24.99 -14.35 -16.82
CA TYR A 608 24.15 -13.25 -16.40
C TYR A 608 23.12 -12.86 -17.47
N TYR A 609 21.85 -13.01 -17.14
CA TYR A 609 20.79 -12.37 -17.92
C TYR A 609 20.61 -10.95 -17.45
N GLN A 610 20.69 -10.00 -18.36
CA GLN A 610 20.66 -8.58 -18.04
C GLN A 610 19.60 -7.86 -18.87
N GLU A 611 18.89 -6.96 -18.24
CA GLU A 611 17.86 -6.14 -18.87
C GLU A 611 17.91 -4.72 -18.31
N ALA A 612 17.92 -3.73 -19.20
CA ALA A 612 17.71 -2.33 -18.85
C ALA A 612 16.40 -1.83 -19.42
N GLY A 613 15.73 -0.96 -18.70
CA GLY A 613 14.41 -0.48 -19.12
C GLY A 613 14.08 0.91 -18.62
N LEU A 614 13.02 1.46 -19.20
CA LEU A 614 12.41 2.72 -18.85
C LEU A 614 10.91 2.51 -18.69
N MET A 615 10.35 2.95 -17.58
CA MET A 615 8.91 2.96 -17.33
C MET A 615 8.40 4.40 -17.33
N TRP A 616 7.51 4.71 -18.25
CA TRP A 616 6.79 5.98 -18.27
C TRP A 616 5.44 5.81 -17.56
N ASN A 617 5.41 6.17 -16.29
CA ASN A 617 4.21 6.11 -15.46
C ASN A 617 3.23 7.22 -15.85
N ARG A 618 1.93 6.92 -15.80
CA ARG A 618 0.86 7.85 -16.20
C ARG A 618 1.09 8.41 -17.62
N PHE A 619 1.32 7.49 -18.55
CA PHE A 619 1.55 7.79 -19.97
C PHE A 619 0.51 8.78 -20.49
N LEU A 620 0.99 9.90 -21.03
CA LEU A 620 0.16 11.02 -21.50
C LEU A 620 -0.92 11.52 -20.50
N GLY A 621 -0.70 11.34 -19.17
CA GLY A 621 -1.66 11.73 -18.14
C GLY A 621 -2.83 10.77 -17.95
N THR A 622 -2.79 9.61 -18.58
CA THR A 622 -3.76 8.53 -18.41
C THR A 622 -3.52 7.75 -17.12
N ARG A 623 -4.31 6.72 -16.86
CA ARG A 623 -4.06 5.73 -15.80
C ARG A 623 -3.11 4.61 -16.23
N PHE A 624 -2.64 4.62 -17.48
CA PHE A 624 -1.71 3.63 -17.99
C PHE A 624 -0.26 4.08 -17.80
N GLY A 625 0.63 3.12 -17.55
CA GLY A 625 2.07 3.25 -17.70
C GLY A 625 2.53 2.38 -18.84
N VAL A 626 3.53 2.84 -19.58
CA VAL A 626 4.16 2.10 -20.67
C VAL A 626 5.65 2.00 -20.37
N GLY A 627 6.17 0.78 -20.38
CA GLY A 627 7.58 0.49 -20.19
C GLY A 627 8.20 -0.11 -21.44
N PHE A 628 9.46 0.18 -21.62
CA PHE A 628 10.30 -0.44 -22.64
C PHE A 628 11.52 -1.05 -21.95
N SER A 629 11.84 -2.29 -22.27
CA SER A 629 13.02 -3.00 -21.76
C SER A 629 13.82 -3.58 -22.91
N TYR A 630 15.13 -3.64 -22.73
CA TYR A 630 16.06 -4.17 -23.71
C TYR A 630 17.04 -5.14 -23.04
N ARG A 631 17.24 -6.31 -23.67
CA ARG A 631 18.17 -7.35 -23.24
C ARG A 631 19.61 -6.93 -23.54
N LEU A 632 20.50 -7.18 -22.60
CA LEU A 632 21.91 -6.85 -22.67
C LEU A 632 22.76 -8.10 -22.41
N GLY A 633 24.02 -8.04 -22.81
CA GLY A 633 25.03 -9.03 -22.46
C GLY A 633 24.94 -10.35 -23.21
N TYR A 634 25.30 -11.44 -22.53
CA TYR A 634 25.52 -12.76 -23.15
C TYR A 634 24.33 -13.32 -23.94
N TYR A 635 23.11 -13.12 -23.44
CA TYR A 635 21.90 -13.64 -24.08
C TYR A 635 21.30 -12.71 -25.15
N GLN A 636 21.97 -11.61 -25.46
CA GLN A 636 21.57 -10.71 -26.56
C GLN A 636 21.68 -11.42 -27.91
N THR A 637 20.67 -11.28 -28.76
CA THR A 637 20.64 -11.79 -30.12
C THR A 637 20.88 -10.67 -31.13
N SER A 638 21.13 -11.02 -32.40
CA SER A 638 21.28 -10.05 -33.49
C SER A 638 19.98 -9.32 -33.82
N GLU A 639 18.84 -9.94 -33.53
CA GLU A 639 17.51 -9.41 -33.86
C GLU A 639 17.01 -8.45 -32.80
N PHE A 640 16.74 -7.19 -33.16
CA PHE A 640 16.25 -6.16 -32.25
C PHE A 640 14.95 -6.56 -31.55
N LYS A 641 14.00 -7.15 -32.30
CA LYS A 641 12.70 -7.56 -31.81
C LYS A 641 12.80 -8.63 -30.70
N GLU A 642 13.77 -9.54 -30.77
CA GLU A 642 14.00 -10.55 -29.76
C GLU A 642 14.57 -9.98 -28.45
N ASN A 643 15.27 -8.86 -28.54
CA ASN A 643 15.91 -8.21 -27.40
C ASN A 643 14.99 -7.20 -26.70
N MET A 644 13.82 -6.90 -27.25
CA MET A 644 12.93 -5.90 -26.67
C MET A 644 11.73 -6.52 -25.96
N GLY A 645 11.25 -5.81 -24.92
CA GLY A 645 10.02 -6.10 -24.21
C GLY A 645 9.24 -4.82 -23.92
N ILE A 646 7.94 -4.87 -24.05
CA ILE A 646 7.01 -3.77 -23.76
C ILE A 646 6.18 -4.16 -22.54
N LYS A 647 6.13 -3.28 -21.54
CA LYS A 647 5.34 -3.45 -20.31
C LYS A 647 4.15 -2.50 -20.32
N ILE A 648 2.95 -3.01 -20.08
CA ILE A 648 1.74 -2.18 -19.94
C ILE A 648 1.23 -2.30 -18.52
N LYS A 649 1.27 -1.20 -17.76
CA LYS A 649 0.83 -1.11 -16.37
C LYS A 649 -0.47 -0.33 -16.28
N PHE A 650 -1.42 -0.82 -15.51
CA PHE A 650 -2.64 -0.09 -15.17
C PHE A 650 -2.60 0.39 -13.72
N ASN A 651 -2.72 1.69 -13.49
CA ASN A 651 -2.74 2.29 -12.16
C ASN A 651 -4.18 2.54 -11.73
N LEU A 652 -4.72 1.67 -10.86
CA LEU A 652 -6.10 1.80 -10.34
C LEU A 652 -6.27 3.01 -9.42
N LEU A 653 -5.21 3.39 -8.71
CA LEU A 653 -5.20 4.44 -7.71
C LEU A 653 -4.13 5.48 -8.02
N ASN A 654 -4.55 6.69 -8.39
CA ASN A 654 -3.79 7.94 -8.24
C ASN A 654 -4.71 9.15 -8.30
#